data_1ff6874c676bcb2e60f8220871ef881e
#
_entry.id   1ff6874c676bcb2e60f8220871ef881e
#
_cell.length_a   1.000
_cell.length_b   1.000
_cell.length_c   1.000
_cell.angle_alpha   90.00
_cell.angle_beta   90.00
_cell.angle_gamma   90.00
#
_symmetry.space_group_name_H-M   'P 1'
#
loop_
_entity.id
_entity.type
_entity.pdbx_description
1 polymer ?
#
loop_
_entity_poly.entity_id
_entity_poly.type
_entity_poly.pdbx_seq_one_letter_code
_entity_poly.pdbx_strand_id
1 'polypeptide(L)'
;MDFYLGRSDWKTLQRGEEHSFLLVNGLGGYCSQTVIGSNARHDHNLLTAALVAPTKRFAMVRRIEEILHVGSNAYRLDSQAYVTSSDDAAGFRFLDSFFYDGLPSWEYMAEGVRVTKRLTLVYGTNSLAIQYQLYADEGVDAWIEVIPVYGFHSKNDRPLTYETISCRKKEDRLFMSTKEASLYLDTDGDIESMEEEQVQWYRFDQDGPDGRDGWGGGRKIHKIKSAHTTEEDIDKRVLNGSVMLNLIYGMDENWMNIQREREEKTQNDLSAVFSHLWNQEHERQKAVMEQSGRVSETARQLAVSAQAHLTRRDSTDGMSIMAGFPFFGDWGRDTMIAFYGCTLAIGQMEAAKSILQTFMRYCRRGIMPNLFPEGKDEVMYNTVDASLLFINALWEYLQHVTEKECDPSFEAEAIKTAESIISWYEKGTDYNIHMEVDGLLAAGNGLWQLTWMDVRFGDILPTPRHGKPVEINAYWYNAVCIVRELLKKQGEEEKTARLDELSEKIKKSFLKKFTKPDGTLYDVLPENGEPDDASKQVRCNEIFALTMPFTMIEAKQAKVILAQVRRELYTPVGLRSLSMYDPQFHPHYGGTQFERDMAYHQGTVWAYPLGAYYRACIRFSDEPKQTAKEVLHQLDQLNAALAEGCLGQIAEIYDGECPAESRGCFAQAWSVAELLRAYEDAETAVVFGRNI
;
A
#
# COMPACT_ATOMS: atom_id res chain seq x y z
N MET A 1 12.92 -8.55 -8.05
CA MET A 1 12.17 -9.34 -9.09
C MET A 1 12.00 -8.45 -10.30
N ASP A 2 12.27 -9.01 -11.49
CA ASP A 2 12.22 -8.27 -12.75
C ASP A 2 10.94 -8.64 -13.51
N PHE A 3 10.20 -7.62 -13.96
CA PHE A 3 8.97 -7.80 -14.74
C PHE A 3 9.22 -7.35 -16.17
N TYR A 4 9.04 -8.26 -17.12
CA TYR A 4 9.12 -8.01 -18.55
C TYR A 4 7.75 -8.19 -19.18
N LEU A 5 7.22 -7.11 -19.75
CA LEU A 5 5.96 -7.12 -20.46
C LEU A 5 6.20 -6.74 -21.93
N GLY A 6 5.43 -7.32 -22.83
CA GLY A 6 5.58 -7.16 -24.27
C GLY A 6 4.22 -7.02 -24.97
N ARG A 7 4.24 -7.08 -26.29
CA ARG A 7 3.05 -6.84 -27.12
C ARG A 7 1.85 -7.74 -26.81
N SER A 8 2.06 -8.91 -26.19
CA SER A 8 0.95 -9.76 -25.73
C SER A 8 0.11 -9.13 -24.64
N ASP A 9 0.71 -8.23 -23.84
CA ASP A 9 0.11 -7.62 -22.65
C ASP A 9 -0.65 -6.33 -22.95
N TRP A 10 -0.50 -5.78 -24.17
CA TRP A 10 -1.19 -4.56 -24.60
C TRP A 10 -1.70 -4.62 -26.05
N LYS A 11 -2.39 -5.71 -26.43
CA LYS A 11 -3.01 -5.84 -27.75
C LYS A 11 -4.10 -4.79 -28.03
N THR A 12 -4.70 -4.26 -26.99
CA THR A 12 -5.68 -3.16 -26.99
C THR A 12 -5.34 -2.17 -25.90
N LEU A 13 -5.87 -0.95 -25.96
CA LEU A 13 -5.73 0.03 -24.90
C LEU A 13 -6.18 -0.53 -23.56
N GLN A 14 -7.38 -1.12 -23.51
CA GLN A 14 -7.95 -1.72 -22.30
C GLN A 14 -7.04 -2.80 -21.72
N ARG A 15 -6.51 -3.71 -22.56
CA ARG A 15 -5.60 -4.76 -22.09
C ARG A 15 -4.29 -4.19 -21.52
N GLY A 16 -3.75 -3.13 -22.12
CA GLY A 16 -2.55 -2.45 -21.62
C GLY A 16 -2.77 -1.69 -20.32
N GLU A 17 -4.02 -1.35 -20.01
CA GLU A 17 -4.40 -0.66 -18.77
C GLU A 17 -4.59 -1.59 -17.57
N GLU A 18 -4.55 -2.91 -17.74
CA GLU A 18 -4.70 -3.89 -16.67
C GLU A 18 -3.49 -3.91 -15.70
N HIS A 19 -2.31 -3.51 -16.18
CA HIS A 19 -1.09 -3.44 -15.37
C HIS A 19 -0.64 -2.01 -15.13
N SER A 20 -0.19 -1.75 -13.91
CA SER A 20 0.37 -0.46 -13.47
C SER A 20 1.64 -0.67 -12.65
N PHE A 21 2.34 0.41 -12.36
CA PHE A 21 3.48 0.42 -11.44
C PHE A 21 3.27 1.48 -10.36
N LEU A 22 4.01 1.37 -9.26
CA LEU A 22 4.00 2.30 -8.15
C LEU A 22 5.44 2.62 -7.71
N LEU A 23 5.78 3.91 -7.68
CA LEU A 23 6.95 4.42 -6.96
C LEU A 23 6.47 5.31 -5.82
N VAL A 24 7.17 5.29 -4.70
CA VAL A 24 6.83 6.09 -3.51
C VAL A 24 8.02 6.91 -3.05
N ASN A 25 7.76 8.06 -2.44
CA ASN A 25 8.84 8.95 -1.99
C ASN A 25 9.07 8.95 -0.47
N GLY A 26 8.40 8.09 0.30
CA GLY A 26 8.53 8.06 1.77
C GLY A 26 7.91 9.25 2.51
N LEU A 27 7.22 10.14 1.80
CA LEU A 27 6.48 11.29 2.34
C LEU A 27 4.95 11.13 2.19
N GLY A 28 4.48 10.00 1.65
CA GLY A 28 3.08 9.78 1.25
C GLY A 28 2.78 10.20 -0.20
N GLY A 29 3.74 10.84 -0.89
CA GLY A 29 3.69 11.10 -2.32
C GLY A 29 4.06 9.86 -3.13
N TYR A 30 3.60 9.82 -4.40
CA TYR A 30 3.81 8.67 -5.27
C TYR A 30 3.80 9.03 -6.75
N CYS A 31 4.32 8.11 -7.57
CA CYS A 31 4.19 8.07 -9.03
C CYS A 31 3.53 6.74 -9.40
N SER A 32 2.46 6.79 -10.20
CA SER A 32 1.79 5.60 -10.72
C SER A 32 1.13 5.90 -12.05
N GLN A 33 1.33 5.00 -13.01
CA GLN A 33 0.65 4.93 -14.30
C GLN A 33 0.50 3.48 -14.73
N THR A 34 -0.22 3.24 -15.82
CA THR A 34 -0.22 1.93 -16.46
C THR A 34 1.11 1.67 -17.18
N VAL A 35 1.39 0.42 -17.47
CA VAL A 35 2.60 0.02 -18.20
C VAL A 35 2.67 0.55 -19.62
N ILE A 36 1.55 0.98 -20.20
CA ILE A 36 1.51 1.66 -21.51
C ILE A 36 1.53 3.19 -21.40
N GLY A 37 1.78 3.74 -20.19
CA GLY A 37 1.90 5.18 -19.94
C GLY A 37 0.58 5.95 -19.91
N SER A 38 -0.58 5.28 -19.83
CA SER A 38 -1.89 5.91 -19.67
C SER A 38 -2.27 6.14 -18.21
N ASN A 39 -3.17 7.08 -17.97
CA ASN A 39 -3.87 7.24 -16.72
C ASN A 39 -5.23 6.53 -16.83
N ALA A 40 -5.32 5.29 -16.34
CA ALA A 40 -6.53 4.49 -16.34
C ALA A 40 -7.34 4.63 -15.04
N ARG A 41 -6.80 5.34 -14.05
CA ARG A 41 -7.43 5.67 -12.77
C ARG A 41 -7.31 7.16 -12.46
N HIS A 42 -8.28 7.69 -11.72
CA HIS A 42 -8.23 9.10 -11.25
C HIS A 42 -6.94 9.40 -10.50
N ASP A 43 -6.46 8.47 -9.70
CA ASP A 43 -5.27 8.61 -8.87
C ASP A 43 -3.94 8.33 -9.61
N HIS A 44 -3.96 7.94 -10.89
CA HIS A 44 -2.74 7.83 -11.68
C HIS A 44 -2.15 9.21 -11.98
N ASN A 45 -0.92 9.41 -11.55
CA ASN A 45 -0.13 10.63 -11.78
C ASN A 45 1.35 10.28 -11.85
N LEU A 46 2.12 11.02 -12.65
CA LEU A 46 3.58 10.94 -12.64
C LEU A 46 4.17 11.57 -11.37
N LEU A 47 3.50 12.58 -10.80
CA LEU A 47 3.87 13.15 -9.51
C LEU A 47 2.62 13.51 -8.73
N THR A 48 2.32 12.70 -7.72
CA THR A 48 1.46 13.09 -6.60
C THR A 48 2.37 13.45 -5.43
N ALA A 49 2.36 14.71 -5.04
CA ALA A 49 3.20 15.23 -3.97
C ALA A 49 2.46 15.26 -2.64
N ALA A 50 3.13 14.99 -1.53
CA ALA A 50 2.62 15.24 -0.19
C ALA A 50 3.11 16.61 0.27
N LEU A 51 2.22 17.61 0.36
CA LEU A 51 2.56 18.97 0.81
C LEU A 51 2.78 19.01 2.33
N VAL A 52 2.16 18.09 3.05
CA VAL A 52 2.37 17.81 4.47
C VAL A 52 2.37 16.29 4.60
N ALA A 53 3.49 15.71 4.96
CA ALA A 53 3.64 14.25 5.02
C ALA A 53 2.84 13.64 6.20
N PRO A 54 2.10 12.54 5.97
CA PRO A 54 1.80 11.87 4.71
C PRO A 54 0.49 12.36 4.06
N THR A 55 -0.10 13.40 4.59
CA THR A 55 -1.38 13.97 4.23
C THR A 55 -1.23 15.14 3.25
N LYS A 56 -2.33 15.75 2.86
CA LYS A 56 -2.40 16.86 1.92
C LYS A 56 -1.71 16.53 0.59
N ARG A 57 -2.15 15.43 -0.04
CA ARG A 57 -1.63 14.95 -1.31
C ARG A 57 -2.20 15.73 -2.51
N PHE A 58 -1.31 16.17 -3.41
CA PHE A 58 -1.63 16.97 -4.59
C PHE A 58 -1.16 16.29 -5.87
N ALA A 59 -2.04 16.20 -6.87
CA ALA A 59 -1.68 15.82 -8.22
C ALA A 59 -0.95 16.99 -8.89
N MET A 60 0.36 16.88 -9.11
CA MET A 60 1.20 17.93 -9.69
C MET A 60 1.42 17.71 -11.17
N VAL A 61 2.03 16.59 -11.57
CA VAL A 61 2.22 16.17 -12.96
C VAL A 61 1.35 14.95 -13.19
N ARG A 62 0.33 15.10 -14.05
CA ARG A 62 -0.62 14.04 -14.35
C ARG A 62 -0.01 13.00 -15.28
N ARG A 63 0.45 13.44 -16.43
CA ARG A 63 1.04 12.63 -17.50
C ARG A 63 1.86 13.49 -18.44
N ILE A 64 2.50 12.87 -19.42
CA ILE A 64 3.17 13.56 -20.54
C ILE A 64 2.61 12.98 -21.84
N GLU A 65 2.29 13.84 -22.81
CA GLU A 65 2.09 13.43 -24.19
C GLU A 65 3.44 13.40 -24.89
N GLU A 66 3.67 12.40 -25.70
CA GLU A 66 4.96 12.12 -26.31
C GLU A 66 4.79 11.94 -27.83
N ILE A 67 5.45 12.75 -28.61
CA ILE A 67 5.35 12.74 -30.07
C ILE A 67 6.77 12.62 -30.65
N LEU A 68 7.05 11.48 -31.28
CA LEU A 68 8.28 11.26 -32.03
C LEU A 68 8.10 11.79 -33.44
N HIS A 69 8.99 12.68 -33.88
CA HIS A 69 9.08 13.15 -35.25
C HIS A 69 10.23 12.45 -35.98
N VAL A 70 9.96 11.89 -37.16
CA VAL A 70 10.95 11.27 -38.03
C VAL A 70 10.78 11.83 -39.44
N GLY A 71 11.72 12.63 -39.89
CA GLY A 71 11.57 13.41 -41.14
C GLY A 71 10.31 14.26 -41.12
N SER A 72 9.36 14.01 -42.03
CA SER A 72 8.08 14.71 -42.11
C SER A 72 6.93 14.03 -41.31
N ASN A 73 7.17 12.87 -40.74
CA ASN A 73 6.15 12.08 -40.06
C ASN A 73 6.17 12.34 -38.55
N ALA A 74 5.01 12.19 -37.90
CA ALA A 74 4.86 12.31 -36.45
C ALA A 74 4.13 11.08 -35.88
N TYR A 75 4.69 10.51 -34.83
CA TYR A 75 4.20 9.29 -34.16
C TYR A 75 3.91 9.59 -32.70
N ARG A 76 2.65 9.49 -32.31
CA ARG A 76 2.25 9.64 -30.92
C ARG A 76 2.61 8.38 -30.15
N LEU A 77 3.51 8.48 -29.16
CA LEU A 77 4.01 7.35 -28.36
C LEU A 77 3.20 7.14 -27.07
N ASP A 78 2.58 8.19 -26.53
CA ASP A 78 1.74 8.09 -25.34
C ASP A 78 0.41 7.39 -25.64
N SER A 79 -0.15 6.73 -24.63
CA SER A 79 -1.46 6.08 -24.69
C SER A 79 -2.41 6.77 -23.72
N GLN A 80 -3.69 6.92 -24.10
CA GLN A 80 -4.71 7.47 -23.21
C GLN A 80 -6.12 7.24 -23.77
N ALA A 81 -7.04 6.85 -22.89
CA ALA A 81 -8.46 6.89 -23.15
C ALA A 81 -9.00 8.32 -22.91
N TYR A 82 -9.68 8.89 -23.89
CA TYR A 82 -10.32 10.20 -23.75
C TYR A 82 -11.83 10.06 -23.55
N VAL A 83 -12.49 11.13 -23.08
CA VAL A 83 -13.94 11.15 -22.90
C VAL A 83 -14.65 10.82 -24.21
N THR A 84 -14.12 11.29 -25.33
CA THR A 84 -14.57 10.90 -26.67
C THR A 84 -13.62 9.81 -27.19
N SER A 85 -14.08 8.58 -27.27
CA SER A 85 -13.25 7.43 -27.67
C SER A 85 -12.67 7.50 -29.09
N SER A 86 -13.23 8.36 -29.97
CA SER A 86 -12.64 8.65 -31.28
C SER A 86 -11.27 9.33 -31.21
N ASP A 87 -10.95 9.92 -30.06
CA ASP A 87 -9.72 10.69 -29.83
C ASP A 87 -8.66 9.88 -29.05
N ASP A 88 -8.96 8.62 -28.69
CA ASP A 88 -8.09 7.76 -27.92
C ASP A 88 -6.69 7.68 -28.52
N ALA A 89 -5.68 7.95 -27.68
CA ALA A 89 -4.28 7.80 -28.06
C ALA A 89 -3.85 6.34 -27.95
N ALA A 90 -3.19 5.85 -28.98
CA ALA A 90 -2.83 4.44 -29.12
C ALA A 90 -1.32 4.22 -29.30
N GLY A 91 -0.50 4.96 -28.55
CA GLY A 91 0.96 4.87 -28.58
C GLY A 91 1.51 3.49 -28.23
N PHE A 92 0.74 2.67 -27.49
CA PHE A 92 1.08 1.28 -27.23
C PHE A 92 1.37 0.45 -28.49
N ARG A 93 0.93 0.91 -29.69
CA ARG A 93 1.23 0.27 -30.97
C ARG A 93 2.71 0.34 -31.35
N PHE A 94 3.42 1.34 -30.84
CA PHE A 94 4.84 1.58 -31.03
C PHE A 94 5.68 1.08 -29.84
N LEU A 95 5.03 0.69 -28.74
CA LEU A 95 5.69 0.16 -27.55
C LEU A 95 6.16 -1.29 -27.83
N ASP A 96 7.46 -1.49 -27.74
CA ASP A 96 8.10 -2.79 -28.00
C ASP A 96 8.22 -3.61 -26.70
N SER A 97 8.68 -2.97 -25.63
CA SER A 97 8.82 -3.59 -24.33
C SER A 97 8.62 -2.59 -23.18
N PHE A 98 8.17 -3.13 -22.06
CA PHE A 98 8.19 -2.47 -20.76
C PHE A 98 8.97 -3.34 -19.77
N PHE A 99 9.89 -2.73 -19.06
CA PHE A 99 10.71 -3.38 -18.05
C PHE A 99 10.57 -2.67 -16.71
N TYR A 100 10.43 -3.46 -15.63
CA TYR A 100 10.33 -2.95 -14.28
C TYR A 100 11.17 -3.83 -13.33
N ASP A 101 12.25 -3.27 -12.82
CA ASP A 101 13.15 -3.88 -11.82
C ASP A 101 13.12 -3.12 -10.48
N GLY A 102 11.98 -2.47 -10.23
CA GLY A 102 11.77 -1.47 -9.18
C GLY A 102 11.72 -0.05 -9.73
N LEU A 103 12.18 0.18 -10.96
CA LEU A 103 12.03 1.43 -11.72
C LEU A 103 11.53 1.15 -13.13
N PRO A 104 10.57 1.94 -13.67
CA PRO A 104 9.99 1.67 -14.98
C PRO A 104 10.86 2.16 -16.14
N SER A 105 10.95 1.34 -17.18
CA SER A 105 11.60 1.64 -18.43
C SER A 105 10.74 1.18 -19.61
N TRP A 106 10.58 2.02 -20.63
CA TRP A 106 9.82 1.74 -21.85
C TRP A 106 10.75 1.80 -23.06
N GLU A 107 10.57 0.88 -24.02
CA GLU A 107 11.19 0.95 -25.33
C GLU A 107 10.12 1.06 -26.40
N TYR A 108 10.22 2.12 -27.21
CA TYR A 108 9.36 2.35 -28.36
C TYR A 108 10.17 2.23 -29.65
N MET A 109 9.50 1.81 -30.73
CA MET A 109 10.10 1.69 -32.06
C MET A 109 9.14 2.23 -33.11
N ALA A 110 9.59 3.26 -33.89
CA ALA A 110 8.87 3.77 -35.04
C ALA A 110 9.87 4.19 -36.14
N GLU A 111 9.64 3.76 -37.38
CA GLU A 111 10.47 4.08 -38.56
C GLU A 111 12.00 3.91 -38.35
N GLY A 112 12.41 2.86 -37.62
CA GLY A 112 13.83 2.62 -37.35
C GLY A 112 14.43 3.47 -36.23
N VAL A 113 13.65 4.35 -35.63
CA VAL A 113 14.06 5.14 -34.45
C VAL A 113 13.60 4.45 -33.17
N ARG A 114 14.57 4.16 -32.29
CA ARG A 114 14.30 3.64 -30.94
C ARG A 114 14.22 4.80 -29.97
N VAL A 115 13.18 4.79 -29.11
CA VAL A 115 13.05 5.73 -28.00
C VAL A 115 12.98 4.93 -26.69
N THR A 116 13.95 5.14 -25.82
CA THR A 116 13.92 4.60 -24.45
C THR A 116 13.47 5.71 -23.51
N LYS A 117 12.41 5.45 -22.73
CA LYS A 117 11.94 6.32 -21.64
C LYS A 117 12.27 5.66 -20.31
N ARG A 118 12.80 6.41 -19.34
CA ARG A 118 13.09 6.00 -17.97
C ARG A 118 12.55 7.03 -17.00
N LEU A 119 12.15 6.58 -15.80
CA LEU A 119 11.55 7.47 -14.82
C LEU A 119 11.91 7.02 -13.40
N THR A 120 12.25 7.97 -12.52
CA THR A 120 12.44 7.72 -11.10
C THR A 120 11.79 8.81 -10.25
N LEU A 121 11.14 8.40 -9.15
CA LEU A 121 10.65 9.27 -8.09
C LEU A 121 11.70 9.30 -6.96
N VAL A 122 12.14 10.50 -6.57
CA VAL A 122 13.27 10.63 -5.63
C VAL A 122 12.78 10.46 -4.19
N TYR A 123 13.31 9.46 -3.50
CA TYR A 123 12.95 9.19 -2.10
C TYR A 123 13.34 10.35 -1.17
N GLY A 124 12.48 10.67 -0.19
CA GLY A 124 12.66 11.77 0.77
C GLY A 124 12.28 13.16 0.22
N THR A 125 11.88 13.28 -1.04
CA THR A 125 11.50 14.57 -1.66
C THR A 125 10.24 14.43 -2.54
N ASN A 126 9.57 15.54 -2.85
CA ASN A 126 8.53 15.59 -3.87
C ASN A 126 9.15 15.94 -5.24
N SER A 127 9.99 15.03 -5.76
CA SER A 127 10.76 15.26 -6.98
C SER A 127 10.72 14.04 -7.89
N LEU A 128 10.64 14.31 -9.20
CA LEU A 128 10.51 13.33 -10.28
C LEU A 128 11.57 13.61 -11.34
N ALA A 129 12.26 12.59 -11.81
CA ALA A 129 13.17 12.69 -12.94
C ALA A 129 12.75 11.74 -14.07
N ILE A 130 12.74 12.25 -15.31
CA ILE A 130 12.39 11.51 -16.51
C ILE A 130 13.48 11.73 -17.55
N GLN A 131 13.87 10.69 -18.24
CA GLN A 131 14.84 10.73 -19.34
C GLN A 131 14.26 10.02 -20.56
N TYR A 132 14.42 10.67 -21.71
CA TYR A 132 14.22 10.08 -23.05
C TYR A 132 15.56 9.98 -23.74
N GLN A 133 15.81 8.82 -24.36
CA GLN A 133 16.98 8.58 -25.19
C GLN A 133 16.52 8.13 -26.59
N LEU A 134 16.88 8.90 -27.62
CA LEU A 134 16.58 8.61 -29.01
C LEU A 134 17.83 8.04 -29.67
N TYR A 135 17.69 6.92 -30.32
CA TYR A 135 18.71 6.32 -31.19
C TYR A 135 18.13 6.16 -32.59
N ALA A 136 18.79 6.72 -33.57
CA ALA A 136 18.43 6.62 -34.98
C ALA A 136 19.64 6.14 -35.81
N ASP A 137 19.38 5.51 -36.95
CA ASP A 137 20.43 5.19 -37.91
C ASP A 137 21.04 6.45 -38.51
N GLU A 138 22.28 6.35 -39.03
CA GLU A 138 23.01 7.46 -39.62
C GLU A 138 22.20 8.12 -40.76
N GLY A 139 22.05 9.44 -40.69
CA GLY A 139 21.32 10.26 -41.66
C GLY A 139 19.80 10.32 -41.45
N VAL A 140 19.25 9.72 -40.42
CA VAL A 140 17.84 9.83 -40.05
C VAL A 140 17.66 11.03 -39.15
N ASP A 141 16.85 12.01 -39.58
CA ASP A 141 16.47 13.17 -38.76
C ASP A 141 15.27 12.81 -37.88
N ALA A 142 15.49 12.77 -36.57
CA ALA A 142 14.44 12.49 -35.59
C ALA A 142 14.60 13.36 -34.33
N TRP A 143 13.49 13.70 -33.71
CA TRP A 143 13.43 14.43 -32.46
C TRP A 143 12.12 14.12 -31.73
N ILE A 144 12.05 14.33 -30.40
CA ILE A 144 10.85 14.11 -29.61
C ILE A 144 10.28 15.43 -29.06
N GLU A 145 8.97 15.61 -29.16
CA GLU A 145 8.19 16.66 -28.50
C GLU A 145 7.46 16.01 -27.31
N VAL A 146 7.62 16.59 -26.13
CA VAL A 146 6.88 16.16 -24.94
C VAL A 146 6.04 17.32 -24.42
N ILE A 147 4.78 17.01 -24.05
CA ILE A 147 3.80 18.00 -23.59
C ILE A 147 3.31 17.57 -22.22
N PRO A 148 3.89 18.11 -21.12
CA PRO A 148 3.46 17.80 -19.78
C PRO A 148 2.03 18.28 -19.51
N VAL A 149 1.28 17.45 -18.78
CA VAL A 149 -0.10 17.72 -18.36
C VAL A 149 -0.13 17.85 -16.84
N TYR A 150 -0.52 19.01 -16.37
CA TYR A 150 -0.47 19.40 -14.96
C TYR A 150 -1.84 19.31 -14.29
N GLY A 151 -1.85 18.98 -12.98
CA GLY A 151 -3.03 18.98 -12.12
C GLY A 151 -3.10 20.22 -11.24
N PHE A 152 -2.20 20.36 -10.28
CA PHE A 152 -2.17 21.40 -9.24
C PHE A 152 -3.45 21.45 -8.41
N HIS A 153 -3.99 20.31 -8.01
CA HIS A 153 -5.17 20.19 -7.18
C HIS A 153 -5.02 19.06 -6.16
N SER A 154 -5.81 19.12 -5.07
CA SER A 154 -5.87 18.01 -4.13
C SER A 154 -6.25 16.71 -4.87
N LYS A 155 -5.61 15.60 -4.50
CA LYS A 155 -5.90 14.30 -5.12
C LYS A 155 -7.36 13.88 -4.96
N ASN A 156 -8.05 14.41 -3.95
CA ASN A 156 -9.46 14.09 -3.67
C ASN A 156 -10.44 15.03 -4.40
N ASP A 157 -9.93 16.12 -5.00
CA ASP A 157 -10.78 17.07 -5.72
C ASP A 157 -11.03 16.61 -7.15
N ARG A 158 -12.24 16.82 -7.60
CA ARG A 158 -12.54 16.71 -9.03
C ARG A 158 -11.98 17.92 -9.77
N PRO A 159 -11.38 17.74 -10.93
CA PRO A 159 -10.75 18.82 -11.68
C PRO A 159 -11.75 19.78 -12.36
N LEU A 160 -12.81 20.21 -11.67
CA LEU A 160 -13.87 21.07 -12.24
C LEU A 160 -13.65 22.56 -12.01
N THR A 161 -12.81 22.96 -11.07
CA THR A 161 -12.53 24.37 -10.75
C THR A 161 -11.04 24.56 -10.56
N TYR A 162 -10.33 24.83 -11.66
CA TYR A 162 -8.90 25.07 -11.61
C TYR A 162 -8.58 26.54 -11.39
N GLU A 163 -7.76 26.82 -10.39
CA GLU A 163 -7.00 28.06 -10.38
C GLU A 163 -6.03 28.06 -11.58
N THR A 164 -5.82 29.22 -12.20
CA THR A 164 -4.83 29.37 -13.27
C THR A 164 -3.43 29.05 -12.76
N ILE A 165 -2.71 28.20 -13.48
CA ILE A 165 -1.31 27.90 -13.17
C ILE A 165 -0.46 29.05 -13.72
N SER A 166 0.17 29.82 -12.83
CA SER A 166 1.15 30.82 -13.24
C SER A 166 2.44 30.11 -13.68
N CYS A 167 2.89 30.35 -14.89
CA CYS A 167 4.13 29.80 -15.42
C CYS A 167 5.08 30.92 -15.80
N ARG A 168 6.34 30.87 -15.35
CA ARG A 168 7.37 31.85 -15.66
C ARG A 168 8.75 31.23 -15.70
N LYS A 169 9.66 31.77 -16.49
CA LYS A 169 11.08 31.45 -16.41
C LYS A 169 11.69 32.20 -15.21
N LYS A 170 12.32 31.48 -14.30
CA LYS A 170 13.09 32.01 -13.18
C LYS A 170 14.52 31.54 -13.36
N GLU A 171 15.41 32.47 -13.70
CA GLU A 171 16.75 32.14 -14.20
C GLU A 171 16.63 31.23 -15.44
N ASP A 172 17.24 30.07 -15.49
CA ASP A 172 17.13 29.11 -16.61
C ASP A 172 16.14 27.96 -16.32
N ARG A 173 15.28 28.12 -15.33
CA ARG A 173 14.34 27.12 -14.82
C ARG A 173 12.90 27.57 -15.05
N LEU A 174 11.99 26.65 -15.39
CA LEU A 174 10.57 26.92 -15.32
C LEU A 174 10.08 26.86 -13.87
N PHE A 175 9.32 27.86 -13.49
CA PHE A 175 8.61 27.91 -12.24
C PHE A 175 7.12 28.02 -12.48
N MET A 176 6.37 27.07 -11.94
CA MET A 176 4.92 26.97 -12.04
C MET A 176 4.31 27.05 -10.65
N SER A 177 3.23 27.80 -10.47
CA SER A 177 2.60 27.95 -9.16
C SER A 177 1.12 28.25 -9.23
N THR A 178 0.41 27.78 -8.20
CA THR A 178 -0.92 28.23 -7.78
C THR A 178 -0.80 28.88 -6.40
N LYS A 179 -1.92 29.16 -5.73
CA LYS A 179 -1.89 29.66 -4.34
C LYS A 179 -1.41 28.60 -3.32
N GLU A 180 -1.61 27.30 -3.64
CA GLU A 180 -1.38 26.21 -2.69
C GLU A 180 -0.05 25.48 -2.93
N ALA A 181 0.40 25.40 -4.16
CA ALA A 181 1.56 24.61 -4.54
C ALA A 181 2.41 25.28 -5.62
N SER A 182 3.70 24.93 -5.63
CA SER A 182 4.65 25.35 -6.67
C SER A 182 5.51 24.17 -7.12
N LEU A 183 5.96 24.25 -8.38
CA LEU A 183 6.77 23.22 -9.03
C LEU A 183 7.84 23.89 -9.88
N TYR A 184 9.06 23.38 -9.79
CA TYR A 184 10.19 23.75 -10.63
C TYR A 184 10.43 22.67 -11.68
N LEU A 185 10.93 23.05 -12.84
CA LEU A 185 11.38 22.14 -13.89
C LEU A 185 12.72 22.62 -14.47
N ASP A 186 13.72 21.75 -14.39
CA ASP A 186 14.97 21.84 -15.15
C ASP A 186 14.92 20.87 -16.34
N THR A 187 15.35 21.32 -17.53
CA THR A 187 15.38 20.51 -18.74
C THR A 187 16.49 20.99 -19.67
N ASP A 188 17.08 20.08 -20.42
CA ASP A 188 17.98 20.34 -21.53
C ASP A 188 17.25 20.48 -22.89
N GLY A 189 15.92 20.34 -22.91
CA GLY A 189 15.10 20.57 -24.09
C GLY A 189 14.72 22.04 -24.31
N ASP A 190 14.35 22.35 -25.52
CA ASP A 190 13.87 23.69 -25.91
C ASP A 190 12.40 23.85 -25.50
N ILE A 191 12.14 24.88 -24.69
CA ILE A 191 10.81 25.12 -24.13
C ILE A 191 10.06 26.13 -25.01
N GLU A 192 8.87 25.72 -25.44
CA GLU A 192 7.94 26.57 -26.20
C GLU A 192 6.64 26.75 -25.40
N SER A 193 6.32 27.97 -25.02
CA SER A 193 5.07 28.29 -24.33
C SER A 193 3.88 28.19 -25.30
N MET A 194 2.77 27.64 -24.83
CA MET A 194 1.52 27.61 -25.57
C MET A 194 0.84 28.98 -25.46
N GLU A 195 0.25 29.48 -26.58
CA GLU A 195 -0.44 30.78 -26.61
C GLU A 195 -1.65 30.78 -25.68
N GLU A 196 -2.35 29.65 -25.59
CA GLU A 196 -3.49 29.44 -24.70
C GLU A 196 -3.33 28.12 -23.91
N GLU A 197 -3.74 28.14 -22.65
CA GLU A 197 -3.82 26.94 -21.82
C GLU A 197 -4.88 25.98 -22.37
N GLN A 198 -4.50 24.71 -22.60
CA GLN A 198 -5.42 23.68 -23.09
C GLN A 198 -5.81 22.75 -21.96
N VAL A 199 -7.11 22.59 -21.73
CA VAL A 199 -7.65 21.58 -20.80
C VAL A 199 -7.94 20.32 -21.58
N GLN A 200 -7.52 19.19 -21.00
CA GLN A 200 -7.72 17.87 -21.57
C GLN A 200 -8.50 16.98 -20.60
N TRP A 201 -9.49 16.25 -21.12
CA TRP A 201 -10.35 15.38 -20.34
C TRP A 201 -10.10 13.90 -20.67
N TYR A 202 -9.88 13.10 -19.64
CA TYR A 202 -9.56 11.68 -19.74
C TYR A 202 -10.69 10.82 -19.21
N ARG A 203 -10.84 9.61 -19.76
CA ARG A 203 -11.62 8.53 -19.24
C ARG A 203 -10.70 7.59 -18.44
N PHE A 204 -11.16 7.14 -17.28
CA PHE A 204 -10.44 6.24 -16.39
C PHE A 204 -11.13 4.87 -16.39
N ASP A 205 -10.78 4.02 -17.34
CA ASP A 205 -11.49 2.76 -17.58
C ASP A 205 -11.32 1.75 -16.43
N GLN A 206 -10.24 1.83 -15.65
CA GLN A 206 -10.05 1.00 -14.45
C GLN A 206 -10.89 1.45 -13.24
N ASP A 207 -11.27 2.73 -13.16
CA ASP A 207 -12.22 3.19 -12.15
C ASP A 207 -13.66 2.80 -12.49
N GLY A 208 -13.99 2.69 -13.78
CA GLY A 208 -15.30 2.29 -14.27
C GLY A 208 -15.77 0.93 -13.77
N PRO A 209 -14.97 -0.15 -13.86
CA PRO A 209 -15.29 -1.46 -13.30
C PRO A 209 -15.49 -1.45 -11.78
N ASP A 210 -14.75 -0.61 -11.06
CA ASP A 210 -14.91 -0.41 -9.62
C ASP A 210 -16.09 0.49 -9.26
N GLY A 211 -16.83 1.03 -10.26
CA GLY A 211 -17.97 1.90 -10.06
C GLY A 211 -17.63 3.30 -9.53
N ARG A 212 -16.37 3.71 -9.67
CA ARG A 212 -15.90 5.06 -9.32
C ARG A 212 -16.09 6.02 -10.49
N ASP A 213 -15.86 7.33 -10.25
CA ASP A 213 -15.92 8.32 -11.32
C ASP A 213 -14.81 8.09 -12.35
N GLY A 214 -15.19 7.57 -13.49
CA GLY A 214 -14.31 7.16 -14.56
C GLY A 214 -13.84 8.31 -15.47
N TRP A 215 -13.65 9.56 -14.97
CA TRP A 215 -13.14 10.67 -15.77
C TRP A 215 -12.43 11.74 -14.93
N GLY A 216 -11.55 12.49 -15.57
CA GLY A 216 -10.79 13.59 -14.99
C GLY A 216 -10.10 14.42 -16.05
N GLY A 217 -9.18 15.28 -15.65
CA GLY A 217 -8.49 16.14 -16.61
C GLY A 217 -7.19 16.74 -16.10
N GLY A 218 -6.55 17.51 -16.95
CA GLY A 218 -5.35 18.27 -16.67
C GLY A 218 -5.08 19.34 -17.71
N ARG A 219 -4.02 20.13 -17.52
CA ARG A 219 -3.70 21.32 -18.28
C ARG A 219 -2.34 21.23 -18.95
N LYS A 220 -2.29 21.65 -20.22
CA LYS A 220 -1.07 21.83 -21.00
C LYS A 220 -0.75 23.31 -21.09
N ILE A 221 0.45 23.71 -20.79
CA ILE A 221 0.90 25.11 -20.76
C ILE A 221 2.17 25.36 -21.57
N HIS A 222 2.93 24.32 -21.86
CA HIS A 222 4.14 24.40 -22.69
C HIS A 222 4.47 23.04 -23.33
N LYS A 223 5.35 23.10 -24.33
CA LYS A 223 5.96 21.94 -24.99
C LYS A 223 7.46 21.99 -24.80
N ILE A 224 8.10 20.84 -24.83
CA ILE A 224 9.54 20.69 -24.70
C ILE A 224 10.03 19.83 -25.87
N LYS A 225 11.04 20.29 -26.60
CA LYS A 225 11.60 19.62 -27.76
C LYS A 225 13.02 19.15 -27.45
N SER A 226 13.38 17.93 -27.86
CA SER A 226 14.77 17.50 -27.85
C SER A 226 15.57 18.16 -28.99
N ALA A 227 16.90 18.00 -28.99
CA ALA A 227 17.72 18.18 -30.15
C ALA A 227 17.35 17.15 -31.25
N HIS A 228 17.78 17.42 -32.48
CA HIS A 228 17.66 16.53 -33.63
C HIS A 228 18.83 15.55 -33.69
N THR A 229 18.60 14.33 -34.18
CA THR A 229 19.63 13.27 -34.26
C THR A 229 20.69 13.58 -35.34
N THR A 230 20.42 14.47 -36.28
CA THR A 230 21.34 14.85 -37.36
C THR A 230 22.02 16.21 -37.20
N GLU A 231 21.82 16.90 -36.08
CA GLU A 231 22.50 18.17 -35.83
C GLU A 231 24.02 17.96 -35.70
N GLU A 232 24.80 18.63 -36.58
CA GLU A 232 26.26 18.56 -36.64
C GLU A 232 26.96 19.22 -35.44
N ASP A 233 26.33 20.21 -34.81
CA ASP A 233 26.79 20.79 -33.56
C ASP A 233 26.40 19.82 -32.42
N ILE A 234 27.35 18.96 -32.11
CA ILE A 234 27.28 18.03 -30.97
C ILE A 234 27.21 18.84 -29.66
N ASP A 235 26.06 19.42 -29.45
CA ASP A 235 25.71 19.96 -28.16
C ASP A 235 25.68 18.78 -27.16
N LYS A 236 25.85 19.07 -25.88
CA LYS A 236 25.95 18.18 -24.72
C LYS A 236 24.79 17.15 -24.61
N ARG A 237 23.78 17.24 -25.49
CA ARG A 237 22.59 16.37 -25.57
C ARG A 237 22.80 15.07 -26.37
N VAL A 238 23.91 14.94 -27.10
CA VAL A 238 24.24 13.75 -27.88
C VAL A 238 25.29 12.92 -27.15
N LEU A 239 24.92 11.76 -26.64
CA LEU A 239 25.81 10.84 -25.96
C LEU A 239 25.91 9.52 -26.77
N ASN A 240 27.12 9.12 -27.18
CA ASN A 240 27.34 7.86 -27.91
C ASN A 240 26.46 7.67 -29.16
N GLY A 241 26.17 8.75 -29.91
CA GLY A 241 25.32 8.70 -31.10
C GLY A 241 23.82 8.70 -30.84
N SER A 242 23.41 8.99 -29.60
CA SER A 242 22.00 9.15 -29.22
C SER A 242 21.70 10.54 -28.67
N VAL A 243 20.50 11.04 -28.96
CA VAL A 243 19.97 12.30 -28.40
C VAL A 243 19.30 12.02 -27.08
N MET A 244 19.57 12.88 -26.08
CA MET A 244 18.96 12.82 -24.77
C MET A 244 18.01 14.00 -24.55
N LEU A 245 16.92 13.76 -23.82
CA LEU A 245 16.05 14.78 -23.27
C LEU A 245 15.76 14.43 -21.80
N ASN A 246 16.09 15.34 -20.90
CA ASN A 246 15.90 15.16 -19.47
C ASN A 246 14.90 16.17 -18.92
N LEU A 247 14.03 15.70 -18.01
CA LEU A 247 13.06 16.51 -17.27
C LEU A 247 13.25 16.21 -15.77
N ILE A 248 13.62 17.23 -14.99
CA ILE A 248 13.76 17.10 -13.53
C ILE A 248 12.79 18.05 -12.86
N TYR A 249 11.77 17.48 -12.24
CA TYR A 249 10.76 18.20 -11.47
C TYR A 249 11.08 18.17 -9.99
N GLY A 250 10.83 19.27 -9.28
CA GLY A 250 10.96 19.34 -7.83
C GLY A 250 10.13 20.45 -7.23
N MET A 251 9.67 20.26 -5.99
CA MET A 251 8.91 21.28 -5.26
C MET A 251 9.79 22.10 -4.31
N ASP A 252 10.96 21.59 -3.92
CA ASP A 252 11.92 22.27 -3.05
C ASP A 252 12.99 22.99 -3.89
N GLU A 253 13.06 24.31 -3.78
CA GLU A 253 14.04 25.13 -4.52
C GLU A 253 15.48 24.80 -4.10
N ASN A 254 15.74 24.52 -2.82
CA ASN A 254 17.07 24.17 -2.36
C ASN A 254 17.53 22.83 -2.93
N TRP A 255 16.63 21.83 -2.94
CA TRP A 255 16.93 20.55 -3.57
C TRP A 255 17.24 20.72 -5.06
N MET A 256 16.45 21.50 -5.78
CA MET A 256 16.70 21.80 -7.19
C MET A 256 18.02 22.52 -7.42
N ASN A 257 18.42 23.44 -6.54
CA ASN A 257 19.71 24.13 -6.61
C ASN A 257 20.89 23.17 -6.39
N ILE A 258 20.75 22.20 -5.47
CA ILE A 258 21.76 21.13 -5.27
C ILE A 258 21.91 20.29 -6.56
N GLN A 259 20.82 19.98 -7.25
CA GLN A 259 20.90 19.25 -8.53
C GLN A 259 21.61 20.09 -9.60
N ARG A 260 21.37 21.40 -9.66
CA ARG A 260 22.05 22.32 -10.59
C ARG A 260 23.55 22.41 -10.28
N GLU A 261 23.97 22.53 -9.02
CA GLU A 261 25.38 22.48 -8.66
C GLU A 261 26.05 21.17 -9.06
N ARG A 262 25.31 20.08 -9.08
CA ARG A 262 25.77 18.78 -9.56
C ARG A 262 25.91 18.77 -11.08
N GLU A 263 24.93 19.34 -11.81
CA GLU A 263 24.99 19.53 -13.25
C GLU A 263 26.24 20.33 -13.65
N GLU A 264 26.51 21.46 -12.99
CA GLU A 264 27.72 22.28 -13.24
C GLU A 264 29.00 21.47 -13.02
N LYS A 265 29.08 20.62 -11.97
CA LYS A 265 30.23 19.74 -11.72
C LYS A 265 30.38 18.65 -12.78
N THR A 266 29.32 18.26 -13.44
CA THR A 266 29.30 17.29 -14.54
C THR A 266 29.32 17.95 -15.94
N GLN A 267 29.78 19.19 -16.04
CA GLN A 267 29.87 19.96 -17.29
C GLN A 267 28.52 20.31 -17.91
N ASN A 268 27.54 20.64 -17.08
CA ASN A 268 26.15 20.93 -17.44
C ASN A 268 25.47 19.75 -18.17
N ASP A 269 25.58 18.56 -17.61
CA ASP A 269 24.98 17.33 -18.13
C ASP A 269 23.85 16.82 -17.21
N LEU A 270 22.60 17.16 -17.56
CA LEU A 270 21.42 16.66 -16.84
C LEU A 270 21.25 15.14 -16.96
N SER A 271 21.82 14.48 -17.97
CA SER A 271 21.86 13.03 -18.07
C SER A 271 22.68 12.38 -16.96
N ALA A 272 23.77 13.03 -16.55
CA ALA A 272 24.56 12.58 -15.39
C ALA A 272 23.78 12.78 -14.08
N VAL A 273 23.01 13.86 -13.96
CA VAL A 273 22.11 14.08 -12.80
C VAL A 273 21.04 13.00 -12.76
N PHE A 274 20.36 12.74 -13.88
CA PHE A 274 19.36 11.65 -13.97
C PHE A 274 19.96 10.31 -13.58
N SER A 275 21.11 9.96 -14.16
CA SER A 275 21.79 8.69 -13.90
C SER A 275 22.14 8.52 -12.42
N HIS A 276 22.57 9.61 -11.75
CA HIS A 276 22.81 9.58 -10.32
C HIS A 276 21.52 9.29 -9.52
N LEU A 277 20.42 9.99 -9.80
CA LEU A 277 19.14 9.80 -9.10
C LEU A 277 18.58 8.39 -9.34
N TRP A 278 18.69 7.89 -10.57
CA TRP A 278 18.30 6.52 -10.95
C TRP A 278 19.08 5.46 -10.18
N ASN A 279 20.40 5.57 -10.14
CA ASN A 279 21.26 4.63 -9.41
C ASN A 279 21.04 4.70 -7.89
N GLN A 280 20.84 5.91 -7.34
CA GLN A 280 20.55 6.09 -5.92
C GLN A 280 19.30 5.33 -5.49
N GLU A 281 18.25 5.35 -6.30
CA GLU A 281 17.00 4.64 -6.00
C GLU A 281 17.17 3.12 -6.10
N HIS A 282 17.88 2.60 -7.10
CA HIS A 282 18.22 1.18 -7.19
C HIS A 282 19.04 0.70 -5.97
N GLU A 283 20.06 1.44 -5.57
CA GLU A 283 20.86 1.09 -4.38
C GLU A 283 20.02 1.12 -3.10
N ARG A 284 19.07 2.06 -2.97
CA ARG A 284 18.14 2.11 -1.85
C ARG A 284 17.28 0.85 -1.78
N GLN A 285 16.65 0.45 -2.89
CA GLN A 285 15.81 -0.76 -2.94
C GLN A 285 16.63 -2.04 -2.68
N LYS A 286 17.84 -2.12 -3.24
CA LYS A 286 18.76 -3.21 -2.99
C LYS A 286 19.14 -3.32 -1.51
N ALA A 287 19.41 -2.19 -0.85
CA ALA A 287 19.70 -2.16 0.58
C ALA A 287 18.52 -2.72 1.41
N VAL A 288 17.27 -2.42 1.05
CA VAL A 288 16.08 -3.00 1.71
C VAL A 288 16.04 -4.52 1.54
N MET A 289 16.28 -5.02 0.31
CA MET A 289 16.33 -6.46 0.04
C MET A 289 17.41 -7.17 0.89
N GLU A 290 18.59 -6.59 0.97
CA GLU A 290 19.72 -7.13 1.76
C GLU A 290 19.43 -7.08 3.26
N GLN A 291 18.90 -5.95 3.76
CA GLN A 291 18.56 -5.77 5.17
C GLN A 291 17.45 -6.72 5.65
N SER A 292 16.50 -7.06 4.78
CA SER A 292 15.44 -8.02 5.10
C SER A 292 15.97 -9.44 5.39
N GLY A 293 17.17 -9.78 4.90
CA GLY A 293 17.77 -11.10 5.05
C GLY A 293 17.02 -12.23 4.31
N ARG A 294 16.03 -11.91 3.47
CA ARG A 294 15.22 -12.91 2.76
C ARG A 294 16.00 -13.54 1.61
N VAL A 295 15.75 -14.84 1.36
CA VAL A 295 16.45 -15.62 0.34
C VAL A 295 15.63 -15.70 -0.96
N SER A 296 14.33 -15.98 -0.85
CA SER A 296 13.42 -16.05 -1.99
C SER A 296 13.29 -14.69 -2.69
N GLU A 297 13.26 -14.69 -4.02
CA GLU A 297 13.06 -13.50 -4.82
C GLU A 297 11.70 -12.85 -4.56
N THR A 298 10.66 -13.67 -4.37
CA THR A 298 9.32 -13.22 -3.95
C THR A 298 9.35 -12.52 -2.60
N ALA A 299 10.03 -13.11 -1.61
CA ALA A 299 10.14 -12.50 -0.27
C ALA A 299 10.94 -11.18 -0.30
N ARG A 300 11.99 -11.09 -1.12
CA ARG A 300 12.75 -9.84 -1.33
C ARG A 300 11.87 -8.76 -1.98
N GLN A 301 11.05 -9.14 -2.96
CA GLN A 301 10.08 -8.21 -3.56
C GLN A 301 9.07 -7.73 -2.53
N LEU A 302 8.49 -8.63 -1.73
CA LEU A 302 7.58 -8.26 -0.65
C LEU A 302 8.23 -7.33 0.39
N ALA A 303 9.53 -7.46 0.66
CA ALA A 303 10.24 -6.56 1.56
C ALA A 303 10.35 -5.13 0.99
N VAL A 304 10.64 -4.98 -0.30
CA VAL A 304 10.61 -3.67 -1.00
C VAL A 304 9.20 -3.09 -0.99
N SER A 305 8.20 -3.93 -1.26
CA SER A 305 6.80 -3.54 -1.27
C SER A 305 6.31 -3.10 0.13
N ALA A 306 6.71 -3.81 1.18
CA ALA A 306 6.41 -3.45 2.57
C ALA A 306 7.05 -2.11 2.96
N GLN A 307 8.32 -1.89 2.58
CA GLN A 307 9.03 -0.63 2.83
C GLN A 307 8.36 0.55 2.10
N ALA A 308 7.74 0.33 0.94
CA ALA A 308 7.04 1.37 0.20
C ALA A 308 5.88 2.01 1.00
N HIS A 309 5.33 1.33 1.97
CA HIS A 309 4.28 1.85 2.84
C HIS A 309 4.78 2.67 4.03
N LEU A 310 6.07 2.60 4.38
CA LEU A 310 6.65 3.44 5.42
C LEU A 310 6.72 4.89 4.95
N THR A 311 6.25 5.80 5.81
CA THR A 311 6.20 7.22 5.49
C THR A 311 6.53 8.08 6.69
N ARG A 312 7.13 9.25 6.44
CA ARG A 312 7.27 10.30 7.45
C ARG A 312 5.91 10.88 7.81
N ARG A 313 5.76 11.29 9.07
CA ARG A 313 4.59 12.01 9.56
C ARG A 313 5.01 13.33 10.20
N ASP A 314 4.76 14.45 9.51
CA ASP A 314 5.20 15.78 9.93
C ASP A 314 4.55 16.22 11.27
N SER A 315 3.28 15.89 11.50
CA SER A 315 2.56 16.31 12.71
C SER A 315 3.12 15.72 14.03
N THR A 316 3.90 14.64 13.95
CA THR A 316 4.51 13.98 15.11
C THR A 316 6.03 13.96 15.05
N ASP A 317 6.61 14.52 13.99
CA ASP A 317 8.05 14.41 13.66
C ASP A 317 8.53 12.95 13.76
N GLY A 318 7.74 12.04 13.17
CA GLY A 318 7.96 10.61 13.28
C GLY A 318 7.60 9.85 12.01
N MET A 319 7.39 8.54 12.18
CA MET A 319 7.03 7.63 11.09
C MET A 319 5.61 7.12 11.24
N SER A 320 5.00 6.71 10.12
CA SER A 320 3.71 6.05 10.03
C SER A 320 3.72 5.02 8.90
N ILE A 321 2.62 4.26 8.74
CA ILE A 321 2.40 3.33 7.64
C ILE A 321 1.18 3.78 6.84
N MET A 322 1.35 4.00 5.54
CA MET A 322 0.23 4.20 4.61
C MET A 322 -0.51 2.88 4.45
N ALA A 323 -1.80 2.86 4.74
CA ALA A 323 -2.60 1.64 4.66
C ALA A 323 -2.65 1.08 3.23
N GLY A 324 -2.72 1.95 2.22
CA GLY A 324 -2.69 1.52 0.83
C GLY A 324 -2.61 2.65 -0.18
N PHE A 325 -1.88 2.41 -1.26
CA PHE A 325 -1.80 3.31 -2.39
C PHE A 325 -2.76 2.88 -3.50
N PRO A 326 -3.46 3.84 -4.12
CA PRO A 326 -3.41 5.30 -3.93
C PRO A 326 -4.44 5.84 -2.93
N PHE A 327 -5.39 5.00 -2.45
CA PHE A 327 -6.63 5.47 -1.83
C PHE A 327 -6.47 5.88 -0.38
N PHE A 328 -5.77 5.08 0.42
CA PHE A 328 -5.79 5.22 1.87
C PHE A 328 -4.68 6.13 2.39
N GLY A 329 -4.94 6.72 3.57
CA GLY A 329 -3.96 7.39 4.40
C GLY A 329 -3.36 6.45 5.44
N ASP A 330 -2.95 6.98 6.57
CA ASP A 330 -2.46 6.21 7.71
C ASP A 330 -3.63 5.86 8.66
N TRP A 331 -4.07 4.62 8.54
CA TRP A 331 -5.11 4.03 9.38
C TRP A 331 -4.48 3.23 10.52
N GLY A 332 -5.03 3.39 11.73
CA GLY A 332 -4.45 2.78 12.93
C GLY A 332 -4.52 1.26 12.95
N ARG A 333 -5.66 0.70 12.60
CA ARG A 333 -5.82 -0.77 12.48
C ARG A 333 -4.84 -1.34 11.47
N ASP A 334 -4.80 -0.76 10.28
CA ASP A 334 -3.94 -1.19 9.18
C ASP A 334 -2.47 -1.08 9.56
N THR A 335 -2.09 0.03 10.20
CA THR A 335 -0.74 0.25 10.73
C THR A 335 -0.35 -0.85 11.72
N MET A 336 -1.24 -1.23 12.65
CA MET A 336 -0.91 -2.23 13.66
C MET A 336 -0.87 -3.66 13.09
N ILE A 337 -1.70 -3.99 12.10
CA ILE A 337 -1.63 -5.28 11.39
C ILE A 337 -0.35 -5.34 10.53
N ALA A 338 -0.06 -4.27 9.78
CA ALA A 338 1.11 -4.20 8.92
C ALA A 338 2.44 -3.96 9.67
N PHE A 339 2.38 -3.64 10.97
CA PHE A 339 3.52 -3.20 11.77
C PHE A 339 4.72 -4.13 11.66
N TYR A 340 4.52 -5.42 11.89
CA TYR A 340 5.62 -6.39 11.86
C TYR A 340 6.31 -6.43 10.50
N GLY A 341 5.55 -6.64 9.43
CA GLY A 341 6.10 -6.81 8.08
C GLY A 341 6.68 -5.53 7.50
N CYS A 342 6.06 -4.36 7.79
CA CYS A 342 6.55 -3.07 7.29
C CYS A 342 7.69 -2.47 8.13
N THR A 343 8.00 -3.05 9.30
CA THR A 343 9.09 -2.54 10.17
C THR A 343 10.08 -3.62 10.58
N LEU A 344 9.68 -4.56 11.46
CA LEU A 344 10.58 -5.52 12.08
C LEU A 344 11.19 -6.49 11.06
N ALA A 345 10.36 -7.05 10.17
CA ALA A 345 10.79 -8.02 9.15
C ALA A 345 11.77 -7.43 8.11
N ILE A 346 11.84 -6.11 8.00
CA ILE A 346 12.75 -5.39 7.11
C ILE A 346 13.80 -4.57 7.87
N GLY A 347 13.96 -4.82 9.19
CA GLY A 347 14.99 -4.22 10.02
C GLY A 347 14.83 -2.73 10.34
N GLN A 348 13.61 -2.17 10.22
CA GLN A 348 13.31 -0.75 10.44
C GLN A 348 12.92 -0.46 11.91
N MET A 349 13.83 -0.75 12.86
CA MET A 349 13.58 -0.70 14.29
C MET A 349 13.26 0.71 14.81
N GLU A 350 13.94 1.74 14.30
CA GLU A 350 13.67 3.14 14.68
C GLU A 350 12.29 3.59 14.18
N ALA A 351 11.90 3.18 12.98
CA ALA A 351 10.55 3.46 12.46
C ALA A 351 9.49 2.75 13.33
N ALA A 352 9.71 1.51 13.72
CA ALA A 352 8.83 0.76 14.62
C ALA A 352 8.61 1.51 15.94
N LYS A 353 9.68 1.93 16.62
CA LYS A 353 9.62 2.73 17.85
C LYS A 353 8.85 4.02 17.65
N SER A 354 9.16 4.76 16.57
CA SER A 354 8.53 6.03 16.25
C SER A 354 7.02 5.90 16.01
N ILE A 355 6.58 4.84 15.33
CA ILE A 355 5.16 4.54 15.11
C ILE A 355 4.47 4.30 16.46
N LEU A 356 5.02 3.44 17.31
CA LEU A 356 4.44 3.17 18.64
C LEU A 356 4.34 4.45 19.48
N GLN A 357 5.37 5.30 19.47
CA GLN A 357 5.35 6.60 20.16
C GLN A 357 4.25 7.53 19.63
N THR A 358 4.05 7.57 18.32
CA THR A 358 2.98 8.34 17.68
C THR A 358 1.61 7.91 18.21
N PHE A 359 1.34 6.60 18.19
CA PHE A 359 0.06 6.08 18.66
C PHE A 359 -0.15 6.27 20.17
N MET A 360 0.88 6.14 21.01
CA MET A 360 0.80 6.44 22.45
C MET A 360 0.37 7.88 22.72
N ARG A 361 0.91 8.85 21.98
CA ARG A 361 0.56 10.29 22.13
C ARG A 361 -0.92 10.57 21.85
N TYR A 362 -1.53 9.82 20.95
CA TYR A 362 -2.93 9.98 20.54
C TYR A 362 -3.89 9.01 21.23
N CYS A 363 -3.41 8.14 22.14
CA CYS A 363 -4.28 7.23 22.90
C CYS A 363 -5.26 8.03 23.78
N ARG A 364 -6.56 7.84 23.56
CA ARG A 364 -7.60 8.53 24.29
C ARG A 364 -8.57 7.56 24.93
N ARG A 365 -8.67 7.58 26.28
CA ARG A 365 -9.57 6.69 27.05
C ARG A 365 -9.41 5.22 26.65
N GLY A 366 -8.16 4.78 26.45
CA GLY A 366 -7.82 3.42 26.07
C GLY A 366 -8.04 3.07 24.60
N ILE A 367 -8.47 4.02 23.76
CA ILE A 367 -8.67 3.79 22.33
C ILE A 367 -7.53 4.44 21.53
N MET A 368 -6.89 3.67 20.67
CA MET A 368 -5.93 4.17 19.69
C MET A 368 -6.65 4.83 18.50
N PRO A 369 -6.01 5.78 17.79
CA PRO A 369 -6.57 6.34 16.56
C PRO A 369 -6.93 5.26 15.55
N ASN A 370 -8.10 5.35 14.92
CA ASN A 370 -8.45 4.53 13.77
C ASN A 370 -8.02 5.18 12.46
N LEU A 371 -8.16 6.50 12.36
CA LEU A 371 -7.81 7.25 11.16
C LEU A 371 -7.29 8.64 11.57
N PHE A 372 -6.20 9.05 10.92
CA PHE A 372 -5.76 10.43 10.85
C PHE A 372 -6.24 11.02 9.50
N PRO A 373 -7.40 11.73 9.47
CA PRO A 373 -7.99 12.17 8.22
C PRO A 373 -7.11 13.15 7.46
N GLU A 374 -7.05 13.00 6.15
CA GLU A 374 -6.29 13.87 5.27
C GLU A 374 -6.83 15.31 5.32
N GLY A 375 -5.98 16.28 5.62
CA GLY A 375 -6.35 17.70 5.68
C GLY A 375 -7.29 18.12 6.82
N LYS A 376 -7.49 17.27 7.83
CA LYS A 376 -8.31 17.57 9.01
C LYS A 376 -7.51 17.34 10.29
N ASP A 377 -7.82 18.13 11.33
CA ASP A 377 -7.15 18.03 12.63
C ASP A 377 -7.81 17.02 13.58
N GLU A 378 -9.05 16.60 13.30
CA GLU A 378 -9.77 15.65 14.15
C GLU A 378 -9.40 14.22 13.85
N VAL A 379 -8.87 13.53 14.85
CA VAL A 379 -8.55 12.11 14.82
C VAL A 379 -9.82 11.28 15.06
N MET A 380 -10.02 10.23 14.29
CA MET A 380 -11.15 9.29 14.45
C MET A 380 -10.76 8.13 15.35
N TYR A 381 -11.70 7.69 16.22
CA TYR A 381 -11.47 6.64 17.22
C TYR A 381 -12.46 5.45 17.13
N ASN A 382 -13.19 5.32 16.04
CA ASN A 382 -14.20 4.27 15.84
C ASN A 382 -13.57 2.90 15.55
N THR A 383 -12.88 2.33 16.53
CA THR A 383 -12.19 1.04 16.41
C THR A 383 -12.11 0.34 17.76
N VAL A 384 -12.23 -0.99 17.78
CA VAL A 384 -12.02 -1.82 18.98
C VAL A 384 -10.72 -2.62 18.91
N ASP A 385 -10.24 -2.90 17.72
CA ASP A 385 -9.09 -3.76 17.46
C ASP A 385 -7.74 -3.02 17.53
N ALA A 386 -7.64 -1.78 17.04
CA ALA A 386 -6.38 -1.05 16.95
C ALA A 386 -5.62 -0.97 18.29
N SER A 387 -6.32 -0.78 19.42
CA SER A 387 -5.70 -0.72 20.76
C SER A 387 -5.14 -2.06 21.20
N LEU A 388 -5.84 -3.14 20.93
CA LEU A 388 -5.41 -4.51 21.28
C LEU A 388 -4.24 -4.95 20.37
N LEU A 389 -4.29 -4.58 19.12
CA LEU A 389 -3.21 -4.81 18.15
C LEU A 389 -1.97 -3.95 18.45
N PHE A 390 -2.13 -2.73 18.98
CA PHE A 390 -1.01 -1.93 19.50
C PHE A 390 -0.25 -2.67 20.62
N ILE A 391 -0.96 -3.30 21.56
CA ILE A 391 -0.31 -4.10 22.62
C ILE A 391 0.46 -5.27 22.00
N ASN A 392 -0.10 -5.91 20.96
CA ASN A 392 0.60 -6.96 20.23
C ASN A 392 1.85 -6.42 19.50
N ALA A 393 1.74 -5.29 18.79
CA ALA A 393 2.87 -4.64 18.11
C ALA A 393 3.98 -4.23 19.09
N LEU A 394 3.61 -3.71 20.27
CA LEU A 394 4.55 -3.42 21.34
C LEU A 394 5.30 -4.69 21.81
N TRP A 395 4.57 -5.79 22.02
CA TRP A 395 5.18 -7.06 22.39
C TRP A 395 6.18 -7.54 21.34
N GLU A 396 5.79 -7.54 20.06
CA GLU A 396 6.65 -7.92 18.95
C GLU A 396 7.93 -7.06 18.90
N TYR A 397 7.79 -5.75 19.04
CA TYR A 397 8.93 -4.84 19.12
C TYR A 397 9.87 -5.20 20.27
N LEU A 398 9.33 -5.37 21.49
CA LEU A 398 10.14 -5.70 22.68
C LEU A 398 10.80 -7.09 22.63
N GLN A 399 10.31 -8.01 21.79
CA GLN A 399 10.99 -9.28 21.54
C GLN A 399 12.16 -9.16 20.55
N HIS A 400 12.19 -8.11 19.73
CA HIS A 400 13.19 -7.89 18.68
C HIS A 400 14.32 -6.96 19.10
N VAL A 401 14.09 -6.05 20.04
CA VAL A 401 15.15 -5.18 20.57
C VAL A 401 15.96 -5.90 21.63
N THR A 402 17.28 -5.74 21.60
CA THR A 402 18.14 -6.21 22.68
C THR A 402 17.99 -5.33 23.92
N GLU A 403 18.32 -5.88 25.13
CA GLU A 403 18.28 -5.10 26.37
C GLU A 403 19.15 -3.82 26.32
N LYS A 404 20.20 -3.80 25.49
CA LYS A 404 21.09 -2.64 25.33
C LYS A 404 20.52 -1.56 24.41
N GLU A 405 19.66 -1.95 23.47
CA GLU A 405 19.02 -1.07 22.50
C GLU A 405 17.67 -0.56 22.98
N CYS A 406 17.08 -1.23 23.97
CA CYS A 406 15.81 -0.82 24.54
C CYS A 406 15.97 0.46 25.34
N ASP A 407 15.15 1.47 25.03
CA ASP A 407 15.04 2.71 25.79
C ASP A 407 14.13 2.48 27.00
N PRO A 408 14.66 2.50 28.24
CA PRO A 408 13.86 2.21 29.44
C PRO A 408 12.71 3.21 29.65
N SER A 409 12.85 4.46 29.20
CA SER A 409 11.81 5.47 29.33
C SER A 409 10.66 5.20 28.37
N PHE A 410 10.96 4.79 27.14
CA PHE A 410 9.98 4.35 26.16
C PHE A 410 9.23 3.10 26.65
N GLU A 411 9.97 2.09 27.12
CA GLU A 411 9.38 0.84 27.61
C GLU A 411 8.40 1.10 28.77
N ALA A 412 8.80 1.92 29.74
CA ALA A 412 7.96 2.25 30.90
C ALA A 412 6.66 3.00 30.47
N GLU A 413 6.76 3.95 29.55
CA GLU A 413 5.60 4.67 29.03
C GLU A 413 4.68 3.76 28.21
N ALA A 414 5.24 2.88 27.40
CA ALA A 414 4.49 1.94 26.57
C ALA A 414 3.74 0.91 27.44
N ILE A 415 4.36 0.37 28.47
CA ILE A 415 3.71 -0.56 29.41
C ILE A 415 2.58 0.15 30.17
N LYS A 416 2.80 1.38 30.64
CA LYS A 416 1.76 2.19 31.29
C LYS A 416 0.58 2.46 30.36
N THR A 417 0.84 2.72 29.07
CA THR A 417 -0.20 2.89 28.06
C THR A 417 -0.98 1.61 27.85
N ALA A 418 -0.31 0.46 27.76
CA ALA A 418 -0.94 -0.85 27.63
C ALA A 418 -1.81 -1.19 28.86
N GLU A 419 -1.34 -0.94 30.09
CA GLU A 419 -2.14 -1.07 31.32
C GLU A 419 -3.40 -0.18 31.27
N SER A 420 -3.24 1.06 30.81
CA SER A 420 -4.37 2.00 30.68
C SER A 420 -5.43 1.49 29.70
N ILE A 421 -5.01 0.91 28.56
CA ILE A 421 -5.92 0.29 27.57
C ILE A 421 -6.73 -0.82 28.24
N ILE A 422 -6.07 -1.76 28.91
CA ILE A 422 -6.74 -2.86 29.64
C ILE A 422 -7.76 -2.30 30.63
N SER A 423 -7.35 -1.34 31.45
CA SER A 423 -8.23 -0.73 32.47
C SER A 423 -9.48 -0.04 31.89
N TRP A 424 -9.34 0.66 30.75
CA TRP A 424 -10.47 1.28 30.08
C TRP A 424 -11.42 0.24 29.45
N TYR A 425 -10.90 -0.80 28.86
CA TYR A 425 -11.70 -1.86 28.27
C TYR A 425 -12.45 -2.69 29.34
N GLU A 426 -11.85 -2.88 30.53
CA GLU A 426 -12.54 -3.51 31.67
C GLU A 426 -13.70 -2.64 32.20
N LYS A 427 -13.49 -1.33 32.34
CA LYS A 427 -14.47 -0.38 32.91
C LYS A 427 -15.55 0.05 31.95
N GLY A 428 -15.27 -0.08 30.67
CA GLY A 428 -16.06 0.48 29.57
C GLY A 428 -15.54 1.86 29.11
N THR A 429 -15.53 2.04 27.80
CA THR A 429 -15.09 3.25 27.11
C THR A 429 -16.06 3.64 25.98
N ASP A 430 -15.66 4.55 25.09
CA ASP A 430 -16.50 5.02 24.00
C ASP A 430 -16.94 3.85 23.09
N TYR A 431 -17.96 4.06 22.26
CA TYR A 431 -18.52 3.09 21.29
C TYR A 431 -19.03 1.77 21.90
N ASN A 432 -19.49 1.80 23.15
CA ASN A 432 -19.96 0.60 23.88
C ASN A 432 -18.90 -0.51 23.99
N ILE A 433 -17.62 -0.14 24.02
CA ILE A 433 -16.54 -1.11 24.23
C ILE A 433 -16.41 -1.36 25.74
N HIS A 434 -16.66 -2.59 26.19
CA HIS A 434 -16.60 -2.95 27.62
C HIS A 434 -16.42 -4.45 27.82
N MET A 435 -15.86 -4.81 28.96
CA MET A 435 -15.79 -6.18 29.40
C MET A 435 -17.07 -6.58 30.13
N GLU A 436 -17.65 -7.69 29.72
CA GLU A 436 -18.80 -8.31 30.35
C GLU A 436 -18.43 -9.10 31.64
N VAL A 437 -19.46 -9.46 32.41
CA VAL A 437 -19.27 -10.23 33.67
C VAL A 437 -18.58 -11.58 33.46
N ASP A 438 -18.62 -12.13 32.27
CA ASP A 438 -17.93 -13.38 31.89
C ASP A 438 -16.45 -13.17 31.50
N GLY A 439 -15.97 -11.95 31.49
CA GLY A 439 -14.60 -11.57 31.10
C GLY A 439 -14.41 -11.33 29.62
N LEU A 440 -15.43 -11.62 28.78
CA LEU A 440 -15.37 -11.37 27.34
C LEU A 440 -15.65 -9.93 27.01
N LEU A 441 -15.08 -9.46 25.92
CA LEU A 441 -15.23 -8.07 25.44
C LEU A 441 -16.41 -7.98 24.49
N ALA A 442 -17.30 -7.02 24.75
CA ALA A 442 -18.37 -6.60 23.86
C ALA A 442 -18.10 -5.21 23.31
N ALA A 443 -18.53 -4.95 22.07
CA ALA A 443 -18.31 -3.68 21.40
C ALA A 443 -19.39 -3.37 20.36
N GLY A 444 -19.59 -2.08 20.09
CA GLY A 444 -20.46 -1.57 19.05
C GLY A 444 -21.93 -1.50 19.46
N ASN A 445 -22.63 -0.59 18.85
CA ASN A 445 -24.07 -0.44 18.89
C ASN A 445 -24.55 0.47 17.73
N GLY A 446 -25.83 0.43 17.45
CA GLY A 446 -26.43 1.28 16.41
C GLY A 446 -25.77 1.06 15.03
N LEU A 447 -25.21 2.12 14.46
CA LEU A 447 -24.54 2.10 13.15
C LEU A 447 -23.00 2.10 13.24
N TRP A 448 -22.43 1.99 14.45
CA TRP A 448 -20.99 1.99 14.63
C TRP A 448 -20.39 0.63 14.28
N GLN A 449 -19.54 0.60 13.27
CA GLN A 449 -18.74 -0.57 12.88
C GLN A 449 -17.31 -0.37 13.41
N LEU A 450 -16.82 -1.30 14.23
CA LEU A 450 -15.60 -1.13 15.03
C LEU A 450 -14.52 -2.18 14.72
N THR A 451 -14.87 -3.24 14.00
CA THR A 451 -13.92 -4.27 13.56
C THR A 451 -13.43 -3.97 12.15
N TRP A 452 -12.51 -4.75 11.62
CA TRP A 452 -12.01 -4.57 10.26
C TRP A 452 -13.08 -4.80 9.17
N MET A 453 -14.16 -5.54 9.49
CA MET A 453 -15.33 -5.68 8.61
C MET A 453 -16.31 -4.53 8.88
N ASP A 454 -15.95 -3.31 8.51
CA ASP A 454 -16.59 -2.06 8.97
C ASP A 454 -17.40 -1.31 7.90
N VAL A 455 -17.62 -1.93 6.74
CA VAL A 455 -18.38 -1.28 5.66
C VAL A 455 -19.82 -0.94 6.08
N ARG A 456 -20.27 0.23 5.66
CA ARG A 456 -21.63 0.73 5.90
C ARG A 456 -22.12 1.54 4.69
N PHE A 457 -23.32 1.26 4.25
CA PHE A 457 -24.01 2.05 3.22
C PHE A 457 -25.28 2.70 3.83
N GLY A 458 -25.23 3.98 4.13
CA GLY A 458 -26.32 4.66 4.84
C GLY A 458 -26.60 4.01 6.20
N ASP A 459 -27.82 3.49 6.35
CA ASP A 459 -28.26 2.77 7.55
C ASP A 459 -28.17 1.24 7.41
N ILE A 460 -27.59 0.75 6.31
CA ILE A 460 -27.39 -0.67 6.04
C ILE A 460 -26.00 -1.08 6.51
N LEU A 461 -25.95 -2.14 7.30
CA LEU A 461 -24.74 -2.80 7.74
C LEU A 461 -24.66 -4.18 7.05
N PRO A 462 -23.88 -4.34 5.98
CA PRO A 462 -23.78 -5.62 5.27
C PRO A 462 -23.23 -6.74 6.14
N THR A 463 -22.32 -6.38 7.07
CA THR A 463 -21.64 -7.34 7.96
C THR A 463 -21.70 -6.83 9.40
N PRO A 464 -22.87 -6.86 10.06
CA PRO A 464 -22.99 -6.40 11.44
C PRO A 464 -22.25 -7.35 12.40
N ARG A 465 -21.36 -6.80 13.22
CA ARG A 465 -20.54 -7.56 14.17
C ARG A 465 -20.55 -6.94 15.57
N HIS A 466 -21.72 -6.41 15.98
CA HIS A 466 -21.93 -5.92 17.34
C HIS A 466 -22.00 -7.07 18.34
N GLY A 467 -21.60 -6.80 19.57
CA GLY A 467 -21.50 -7.82 20.62
C GLY A 467 -20.07 -8.30 20.81
N LYS A 468 -19.82 -9.59 20.71
CA LYS A 468 -18.52 -10.23 21.02
C LYS A 468 -17.93 -10.86 19.75
N PRO A 469 -17.16 -10.14 18.93
CA PRO A 469 -16.47 -10.73 17.77
C PRO A 469 -15.36 -11.69 18.22
N VAL A 470 -15.16 -12.76 17.46
CA VAL A 470 -14.21 -13.85 17.81
C VAL A 470 -12.77 -13.36 17.84
N GLU A 471 -12.33 -12.64 16.83
CA GLU A 471 -10.97 -12.09 16.75
C GLU A 471 -10.73 -11.05 17.84
N ILE A 472 -11.71 -10.21 18.13
CA ILE A 472 -11.57 -9.19 19.18
C ILE A 472 -11.37 -9.85 20.56
N ASN A 473 -12.07 -10.94 20.84
CA ASN A 473 -11.89 -11.66 22.09
C ASN A 473 -10.57 -12.47 22.12
N ALA A 474 -10.06 -12.89 20.95
CA ALA A 474 -8.72 -13.45 20.85
C ALA A 474 -7.63 -12.39 21.10
N TYR A 475 -7.77 -11.20 20.51
CA TYR A 475 -6.86 -10.07 20.75
C TYR A 475 -6.92 -9.59 22.21
N TRP A 476 -8.12 -9.57 22.81
CA TRP A 476 -8.30 -9.22 24.21
C TRP A 476 -7.55 -10.16 25.16
N TYR A 477 -7.73 -11.48 24.99
CA TYR A 477 -6.99 -12.47 25.74
C TYR A 477 -5.48 -12.30 25.58
N ASN A 478 -5.01 -12.16 24.34
CA ASN A 478 -3.61 -11.94 24.03
C ASN A 478 -3.06 -10.68 24.72
N ALA A 479 -3.79 -9.56 24.66
CA ALA A 479 -3.40 -8.29 25.25
C ALA A 479 -3.29 -8.41 26.78
N VAL A 480 -4.24 -9.05 27.45
CA VAL A 480 -4.21 -9.31 28.90
C VAL A 480 -2.98 -10.14 29.26
N CYS A 481 -2.69 -11.20 28.51
CA CYS A 481 -1.51 -12.04 28.73
C CYS A 481 -0.19 -11.30 28.51
N ILE A 482 -0.11 -10.45 27.45
CA ILE A 482 1.08 -9.62 27.19
C ILE A 482 1.33 -8.67 28.35
N VAL A 483 0.32 -7.90 28.75
CA VAL A 483 0.48 -6.93 29.86
C VAL A 483 0.85 -7.64 31.15
N ARG A 484 0.27 -8.82 31.43
CA ARG A 484 0.66 -9.67 32.55
C ARG A 484 2.15 -10.03 32.54
N GLU A 485 2.68 -10.49 31.38
CA GLU A 485 4.10 -10.84 31.27
C GLU A 485 5.02 -9.62 31.43
N LEU A 486 4.62 -8.47 30.89
CA LEU A 486 5.39 -7.22 31.03
C LEU A 486 5.44 -6.75 32.47
N LEU A 487 4.31 -6.76 33.19
CA LEU A 487 4.25 -6.40 34.62
C LEU A 487 5.01 -7.39 35.50
N LYS A 488 4.97 -8.68 35.16
CA LYS A 488 5.76 -9.71 35.86
C LYS A 488 7.27 -9.43 35.75
N LYS A 489 7.76 -9.01 34.58
CA LYS A 489 9.15 -8.58 34.40
C LYS A 489 9.51 -7.35 35.26
N GLN A 490 8.54 -6.47 35.55
CA GLN A 490 8.70 -5.31 36.42
C GLN A 490 8.57 -5.64 37.92
N GLY A 491 8.19 -6.87 38.31
CA GLY A 491 7.98 -7.27 39.68
C GLY A 491 6.66 -6.81 40.31
N GLU A 492 5.67 -6.43 39.48
CA GLU A 492 4.33 -5.97 39.90
C GLU A 492 3.43 -7.18 40.28
N GLU A 493 3.73 -7.87 41.37
CA GLU A 493 3.12 -9.16 41.72
C GLU A 493 1.59 -9.13 41.87
N GLU A 494 1.03 -8.09 42.54
CA GLU A 494 -0.42 -7.96 42.75
C GLU A 494 -1.18 -7.77 41.43
N LYS A 495 -0.67 -6.93 40.54
CA LYS A 495 -1.26 -6.69 39.21
C LYS A 495 -1.15 -7.94 38.34
N THR A 496 -0.02 -8.64 38.40
CA THR A 496 0.20 -9.88 37.67
C THR A 496 -0.80 -10.95 38.08
N ALA A 497 -1.02 -11.18 39.40
CA ALA A 497 -1.99 -12.14 39.91
C ALA A 497 -3.43 -11.82 39.47
N ARG A 498 -3.82 -10.55 39.49
CA ARG A 498 -5.13 -10.10 38.98
C ARG A 498 -5.32 -10.42 37.49
N LEU A 499 -4.31 -10.17 36.66
CA LEU A 499 -4.40 -10.48 35.24
C LEU A 499 -4.32 -11.99 34.94
N ASP A 500 -3.67 -12.79 35.78
CA ASP A 500 -3.74 -14.25 35.72
C ASP A 500 -5.18 -14.73 35.91
N GLU A 501 -5.87 -14.29 36.99
CA GLU A 501 -7.27 -14.62 37.23
C GLU A 501 -8.19 -14.20 36.07
N LEU A 502 -7.96 -12.99 35.52
CA LEU A 502 -8.71 -12.46 34.36
C LEU A 502 -8.49 -13.33 33.13
N SER A 503 -7.24 -13.66 32.79
CA SER A 503 -6.91 -14.45 31.60
C SER A 503 -7.55 -15.85 31.67
N GLU A 504 -7.52 -16.52 32.83
CA GLU A 504 -8.18 -17.81 33.02
C GLU A 504 -9.72 -17.73 32.87
N LYS A 505 -10.32 -16.64 33.36
CA LYS A 505 -11.75 -16.36 33.19
C LYS A 505 -12.12 -16.17 31.73
N ILE A 506 -11.35 -15.35 30.99
CA ILE A 506 -11.55 -15.12 29.57
C ILE A 506 -11.45 -16.43 28.80
N LYS A 507 -10.38 -17.20 29.00
CA LYS A 507 -10.14 -18.49 28.33
C LYS A 507 -11.31 -19.46 28.54
N LYS A 508 -11.74 -19.63 29.78
CA LYS A 508 -12.86 -20.52 30.12
C LYS A 508 -14.16 -20.09 29.46
N SER A 509 -14.45 -18.81 29.45
CA SER A 509 -15.67 -18.25 28.85
C SER A 509 -15.63 -18.33 27.32
N PHE A 510 -14.47 -18.02 26.70
CA PHE A 510 -14.28 -18.12 25.29
C PHE A 510 -14.49 -19.54 24.76
N LEU A 511 -13.80 -20.51 25.32
CA LEU A 511 -13.91 -21.90 24.90
C LEU A 511 -15.34 -22.45 25.11
N LYS A 512 -16.02 -22.07 26.20
CA LYS A 512 -17.40 -22.48 26.46
C LYS A 512 -18.42 -21.88 25.48
N LYS A 513 -18.25 -20.59 25.10
CA LYS A 513 -19.29 -19.85 24.35
C LYS A 513 -19.03 -19.83 22.85
N PHE A 514 -17.76 -19.70 22.41
CA PHE A 514 -17.44 -19.61 21.00
C PHE A 514 -17.31 -20.98 20.31
N THR A 515 -17.01 -22.06 21.03
CA THR A 515 -16.83 -23.38 20.40
C THR A 515 -18.17 -23.95 19.95
N LYS A 516 -18.31 -24.19 18.64
CA LYS A 516 -19.45 -24.90 18.05
C LYS A 516 -19.40 -26.40 18.36
N PRO A 517 -20.52 -27.15 18.22
CA PRO A 517 -20.56 -28.60 18.44
C PRO A 517 -19.59 -29.39 17.55
N ASP A 518 -19.23 -28.87 16.37
CA ASP A 518 -18.27 -29.48 15.44
C ASP A 518 -16.79 -29.14 15.77
N GLY A 519 -16.57 -28.29 16.77
CA GLY A 519 -15.24 -27.86 17.22
C GLY A 519 -14.72 -26.58 16.57
N THR A 520 -15.42 -26.01 15.59
CA THR A 520 -15.10 -24.70 15.00
C THR A 520 -15.60 -23.56 15.88
N LEU A 521 -15.43 -22.30 15.47
CA LEU A 521 -15.81 -21.15 16.28
C LEU A 521 -17.00 -20.39 15.67
N TYR A 522 -17.83 -19.79 16.54
CA TYR A 522 -18.79 -18.76 16.12
C TYR A 522 -18.03 -17.49 15.76
N ASP A 523 -18.45 -16.79 14.68
CA ASP A 523 -17.79 -15.57 14.23
C ASP A 523 -18.04 -14.38 15.17
N VAL A 524 -19.27 -14.22 15.64
CA VAL A 524 -19.69 -13.18 16.57
C VAL A 524 -20.79 -13.71 17.49
N LEU A 525 -20.76 -13.31 18.74
CA LEU A 525 -21.86 -13.59 19.66
C LEU A 525 -22.58 -12.28 19.98
N PRO A 526 -23.93 -12.23 19.89
CA PRO A 526 -24.70 -11.09 20.38
C PRO A 526 -24.43 -10.78 21.86
N GLU A 527 -24.78 -9.60 22.33
CA GLU A 527 -24.55 -9.20 23.74
C GLU A 527 -25.19 -10.17 24.74
N ASN A 528 -26.37 -10.74 24.44
CA ASN A 528 -27.00 -11.77 25.28
C ASN A 528 -26.24 -13.09 25.32
N GLY A 529 -25.21 -13.25 24.46
CA GLY A 529 -24.36 -14.45 24.39
C GLY A 529 -24.98 -15.67 23.73
N GLU A 530 -26.19 -15.56 23.18
CA GLU A 530 -26.88 -16.64 22.46
C GLU A 530 -26.63 -16.51 20.95
N PRO A 531 -26.05 -17.56 20.31
CA PRO A 531 -25.72 -17.51 18.89
C PRO A 531 -26.97 -17.36 18.01
N ASP A 532 -26.91 -16.43 17.05
CA ASP A 532 -27.88 -16.20 15.99
C ASP A 532 -27.36 -16.73 14.63
N ASP A 533 -28.03 -16.37 13.53
CA ASP A 533 -27.61 -16.82 12.20
C ASP A 533 -26.31 -16.15 11.74
N ALA A 534 -26.06 -14.89 12.09
CA ALA A 534 -24.80 -14.22 11.81
C ALA A 534 -23.63 -14.87 12.57
N SER A 535 -23.88 -15.33 13.79
CA SER A 535 -22.89 -16.07 14.60
C SER A 535 -22.41 -17.35 13.92
N LYS A 536 -23.27 -18.03 13.17
CA LYS A 536 -22.98 -19.32 12.54
C LYS A 536 -22.21 -19.22 11.22
N GLN A 537 -22.13 -18.02 10.63
CA GLN A 537 -21.41 -17.80 9.37
C GLN A 537 -19.95 -18.24 9.51
N VAL A 538 -19.40 -18.84 8.44
CA VAL A 538 -18.00 -19.23 8.38
C VAL A 538 -17.23 -18.09 7.71
N ARG A 539 -16.42 -17.40 8.52
CA ARG A 539 -15.63 -16.23 8.12
C ARG A 539 -14.15 -16.42 8.49
N CYS A 540 -13.27 -15.70 7.82
CA CYS A 540 -11.82 -15.80 8.05
C CYS A 540 -11.37 -15.31 9.44
N ASN A 541 -12.24 -14.70 10.24
CA ASN A 541 -11.89 -14.09 11.53
C ASN A 541 -11.43 -15.10 12.57
N GLU A 542 -11.93 -16.36 12.54
CA GLU A 542 -11.52 -17.40 13.48
C GLU A 542 -10.03 -17.73 13.43
N ILE A 543 -9.34 -17.45 12.28
CA ILE A 543 -7.91 -17.72 12.13
C ILE A 543 -7.06 -16.92 13.10
N PHE A 544 -7.49 -15.70 13.46
CA PHE A 544 -6.73 -14.83 14.36
C PHE A 544 -6.72 -15.35 15.81
N ALA A 545 -7.68 -16.20 16.20
CA ALA A 545 -7.63 -16.90 17.48
C ALA A 545 -6.48 -17.92 17.57
N LEU A 546 -5.93 -18.34 16.43
CA LEU A 546 -4.83 -19.31 16.34
C LEU A 546 -3.44 -18.66 16.30
N THR A 547 -3.33 -17.41 15.86
CA THR A 547 -2.04 -16.82 15.47
C THR A 547 -1.48 -15.79 16.45
N MET A 548 -2.25 -15.39 17.45
CA MET A 548 -1.73 -14.50 18.50
C MET A 548 -0.63 -15.19 19.32
N PRO A 549 0.37 -14.45 19.84
CA PRO A 549 1.39 -14.98 20.75
C PRO A 549 0.82 -15.85 21.86
N PHE A 550 -0.24 -15.39 22.51
CA PHE A 550 -1.01 -16.15 23.49
C PHE A 550 -2.35 -16.57 22.89
N THR A 551 -2.55 -17.87 22.72
CA THR A 551 -3.81 -18.44 22.20
C THR A 551 -4.53 -19.26 23.25
N MET A 552 -5.87 -19.25 23.16
CA MET A 552 -6.75 -20.10 23.99
C MET A 552 -6.98 -21.48 23.37
N ILE A 553 -6.66 -21.64 22.09
CA ILE A 553 -7.04 -22.82 21.28
C ILE A 553 -5.96 -23.90 21.37
N GLU A 554 -6.36 -25.13 21.67
CA GLU A 554 -5.47 -26.27 21.66
C GLU A 554 -5.28 -26.88 20.27
N ALA A 555 -4.18 -27.60 20.05
CA ALA A 555 -3.79 -28.16 18.75
C ALA A 555 -4.90 -29.00 18.09
N LYS A 556 -5.65 -29.79 18.84
CA LYS A 556 -6.74 -30.61 18.30
C LYS A 556 -7.84 -29.75 17.69
N GLN A 557 -8.25 -28.71 18.40
CA GLN A 557 -9.28 -27.78 17.92
C GLN A 557 -8.77 -26.93 16.76
N ALA A 558 -7.52 -26.46 16.85
CA ALA A 558 -6.89 -25.68 15.77
C ALA A 558 -6.90 -26.43 14.43
N LYS A 559 -6.61 -27.74 14.42
CA LYS A 559 -6.67 -28.58 13.22
C LYS A 559 -8.06 -28.67 12.61
N VAL A 560 -9.12 -28.68 13.44
CA VAL A 560 -10.51 -28.67 12.96
C VAL A 560 -10.84 -27.34 12.29
N ILE A 561 -10.47 -26.23 12.91
CA ILE A 561 -10.65 -24.86 12.37
C ILE A 561 -9.89 -24.71 11.04
N LEU A 562 -8.61 -25.10 11.00
CA LEU A 562 -7.79 -25.02 9.78
C LEU A 562 -8.35 -25.85 8.62
N ALA A 563 -8.92 -27.02 8.93
CA ALA A 563 -9.58 -27.87 7.92
C ALA A 563 -10.83 -27.19 7.33
N GLN A 564 -11.63 -26.49 8.15
CA GLN A 564 -12.78 -25.70 7.69
C GLN A 564 -12.33 -24.52 6.83
N VAL A 565 -11.38 -23.71 7.31
CA VAL A 565 -10.83 -22.57 6.56
C VAL A 565 -10.29 -23.02 5.19
N ARG A 566 -9.53 -24.13 5.14
CA ARG A 566 -9.01 -24.69 3.89
C ARG A 566 -10.11 -25.08 2.92
N ARG A 567 -11.18 -25.69 3.41
CA ARG A 567 -12.27 -26.18 2.57
C ARG A 567 -13.16 -25.06 2.01
N GLU A 568 -13.42 -24.00 2.81
CA GLU A 568 -14.46 -23.03 2.49
C GLU A 568 -13.95 -21.64 2.13
N LEU A 569 -12.78 -21.24 2.66
CA LEU A 569 -12.29 -19.87 2.55
C LEU A 569 -10.99 -19.73 1.77
N TYR A 570 -10.15 -20.75 1.76
CA TYR A 570 -8.80 -20.68 1.16
C TYR A 570 -8.85 -20.45 -0.35
N THR A 571 -8.00 -19.52 -0.80
CA THR A 571 -7.59 -19.33 -2.20
C THR A 571 -6.07 -19.13 -2.25
N PRO A 572 -5.42 -19.27 -3.41
CA PRO A 572 -3.96 -19.06 -3.52
C PRO A 572 -3.47 -17.65 -3.16
N VAL A 573 -4.36 -16.64 -3.19
CA VAL A 573 -4.01 -15.23 -3.00
C VAL A 573 -4.59 -14.62 -1.72
N GLY A 574 -5.42 -15.37 -0.98
CA GLY A 574 -6.05 -14.86 0.24
C GLY A 574 -7.09 -15.81 0.82
N LEU A 575 -7.82 -15.32 1.83
CA LEU A 575 -8.99 -16.01 2.36
C LEU A 575 -10.28 -15.26 1.99
N ARG A 576 -11.33 -16.00 1.60
CA ARG A 576 -12.66 -15.42 1.45
C ARG A 576 -13.16 -14.87 2.78
N SER A 577 -13.78 -13.72 2.76
CA SER A 577 -14.37 -13.07 3.93
C SER A 577 -15.63 -13.76 4.44
N LEU A 578 -16.28 -14.57 3.59
CA LEU A 578 -17.43 -15.39 3.88
C LEU A 578 -17.35 -16.69 3.08
N SER A 579 -17.84 -17.80 3.66
CA SER A 579 -17.91 -19.09 2.98
C SER A 579 -18.70 -19.03 1.67
N MET A 580 -18.17 -19.67 0.63
CA MET A 580 -18.83 -19.79 -0.66
C MET A 580 -20.16 -20.56 -0.60
N TYR A 581 -20.46 -21.24 0.49
CA TYR A 581 -21.72 -21.97 0.71
C TYR A 581 -22.75 -21.14 1.48
N ASP A 582 -22.41 -19.93 1.96
CA ASP A 582 -23.34 -19.06 2.66
C ASP A 582 -24.32 -18.41 1.67
N PRO A 583 -25.64 -18.35 1.98
CA PRO A 583 -26.62 -17.69 1.12
C PRO A 583 -26.37 -16.20 0.85
N GLN A 584 -25.56 -15.53 1.70
CA GLN A 584 -25.19 -14.13 1.57
C GLN A 584 -23.85 -13.93 0.83
N PHE A 585 -23.32 -14.97 0.20
CA PHE A 585 -22.07 -14.90 -0.53
C PHE A 585 -22.17 -14.00 -1.77
N HIS A 586 -21.35 -12.94 -1.80
CA HIS A 586 -21.22 -11.96 -2.89
C HIS A 586 -19.76 -11.91 -3.33
N PRO A 587 -19.34 -12.72 -4.31
CA PRO A 587 -17.92 -12.89 -4.62
C PRO A 587 -17.27 -11.76 -5.42
N HIS A 588 -18.06 -10.97 -6.17
CA HIS A 588 -17.51 -9.97 -7.09
C HIS A 588 -17.64 -8.56 -6.54
N TYR A 589 -16.50 -7.84 -6.53
CA TYR A 589 -16.43 -6.44 -6.13
C TYR A 589 -16.42 -5.53 -7.35
N GLY A 590 -17.50 -4.78 -7.54
CA GLY A 590 -17.63 -3.88 -8.69
C GLY A 590 -19.01 -3.24 -8.78
N GLY A 591 -19.23 -2.46 -9.83
CA GLY A 591 -20.50 -1.78 -10.05
C GLY A 591 -20.67 -0.49 -9.24
N THR A 592 -21.90 -0.22 -8.79
CA THR A 592 -22.24 0.93 -7.95
C THR A 592 -21.61 0.83 -6.57
N GLN A 593 -21.53 1.95 -5.83
CA GLN A 593 -21.05 1.93 -4.44
C GLN A 593 -21.83 0.93 -3.57
N PHE A 594 -23.15 0.87 -3.75
CA PHE A 594 -23.99 -0.09 -3.02
C PHE A 594 -23.57 -1.53 -3.28
N GLU A 595 -23.39 -1.90 -4.55
CA GLU A 595 -22.98 -3.26 -4.94
C GLU A 595 -21.58 -3.60 -4.39
N ARG A 596 -20.64 -2.66 -4.46
CA ARG A 596 -19.32 -2.84 -3.88
C ARG A 596 -19.36 -3.03 -2.36
N ASP A 597 -20.09 -2.17 -1.65
CA ASP A 597 -20.20 -2.21 -0.20
C ASP A 597 -20.89 -3.48 0.28
N MET A 598 -21.86 -3.99 -0.49
CA MET A 598 -22.52 -5.27 -0.21
C MET A 598 -21.61 -6.49 -0.43
N ALA A 599 -20.59 -6.40 -1.28
CA ALA A 599 -19.66 -7.49 -1.55
C ALA A 599 -18.41 -7.46 -0.65
N TYR A 600 -18.00 -6.28 -0.16
CA TYR A 600 -16.66 -6.00 0.39
C TYR A 600 -16.23 -6.95 1.50
N HIS A 601 -17.14 -7.38 2.40
CA HIS A 601 -16.89 -8.37 3.45
C HIS A 601 -17.84 -9.58 3.37
N GLN A 602 -18.44 -9.82 2.19
CA GLN A 602 -19.45 -10.87 1.99
C GLN A 602 -19.03 -11.91 0.95
N GLY A 603 -17.73 -12.14 0.78
CA GLY A 603 -17.25 -13.18 -0.12
C GLY A 603 -16.00 -12.84 -0.90
N THR A 604 -15.61 -11.57 -0.98
CA THR A 604 -14.30 -11.15 -1.54
C THR A 604 -13.17 -11.82 -0.78
N VAL A 605 -12.08 -12.06 -1.50
CA VAL A 605 -10.85 -12.64 -0.97
C VAL A 605 -9.95 -11.52 -0.44
N TRP A 606 -9.48 -11.66 0.79
CA TRP A 606 -8.55 -10.74 1.44
C TRP A 606 -7.18 -11.40 1.58
N ALA A 607 -6.13 -10.69 1.16
CA ALA A 607 -4.79 -11.27 1.12
C ALA A 607 -4.15 -11.38 2.53
N TYR A 608 -4.37 -10.41 3.43
CA TYR A 608 -3.69 -10.40 4.73
C TYR A 608 -4.00 -11.60 5.64
N PRO A 609 -5.25 -12.16 5.68
CA PRO A 609 -5.51 -13.31 6.54
C PRO A 609 -4.81 -14.60 6.07
N LEU A 610 -4.34 -14.64 4.81
CA LEU A 610 -3.58 -15.77 4.29
C LEU A 610 -2.25 -15.96 5.03
N GLY A 611 -1.58 -14.85 5.39
CA GLY A 611 -0.37 -14.88 6.22
C GLY A 611 -0.65 -15.55 7.57
N ALA A 612 -1.72 -15.15 8.24
CA ALA A 612 -2.17 -15.77 9.49
C ALA A 612 -2.50 -17.26 9.31
N TYR A 613 -3.17 -17.65 8.22
CA TYR A 613 -3.48 -19.04 7.91
C TYR A 613 -2.22 -19.90 7.79
N TYR A 614 -1.23 -19.48 7.04
CA TYR A 614 0.03 -20.23 6.87
C TYR A 614 0.81 -20.36 8.17
N ARG A 615 0.87 -19.30 8.97
CA ARG A 615 1.48 -19.31 10.31
C ARG A 615 0.78 -20.30 11.23
N ALA A 616 -0.56 -20.34 11.24
CA ALA A 616 -1.32 -21.30 12.02
C ALA A 616 -1.10 -22.74 11.52
N CYS A 617 -1.00 -22.97 10.22
CA CYS A 617 -0.66 -24.29 9.65
C CYS A 617 0.68 -24.81 10.18
N ILE A 618 1.71 -23.96 10.22
CA ILE A 618 3.03 -24.33 10.75
C ILE A 618 2.94 -24.58 12.26
N ARG A 619 2.33 -23.64 13.01
CA ARG A 619 2.24 -23.68 14.47
C ARG A 619 1.59 -24.94 15.02
N PHE A 620 0.54 -25.43 14.37
CA PHE A 620 -0.25 -26.57 14.84
C PHE A 620 0.00 -27.87 14.06
N SER A 621 1.06 -27.89 13.24
CA SER A 621 1.48 -29.10 12.52
C SER A 621 2.18 -30.10 13.45
N ASP A 622 1.96 -31.39 13.18
CA ASP A 622 2.78 -32.45 13.78
C ASP A 622 4.19 -32.51 13.15
N GLU A 623 4.34 -31.99 11.94
CA GLU A 623 5.60 -31.94 11.19
C GLU A 623 5.91 -30.50 10.73
N PRO A 624 6.20 -29.55 11.65
CA PRO A 624 6.29 -28.12 11.36
C PRO A 624 7.32 -27.79 10.28
N LYS A 625 8.45 -28.50 10.24
CA LYS A 625 9.50 -28.33 9.21
C LYS A 625 9.01 -28.71 7.81
N GLN A 626 8.23 -29.78 7.68
CA GLN A 626 7.67 -30.20 6.39
C GLN A 626 6.59 -29.25 5.93
N THR A 627 5.67 -28.89 6.85
CA THR A 627 4.61 -27.90 6.57
C THR A 627 5.18 -26.55 6.17
N ALA A 628 6.25 -26.09 6.83
CA ALA A 628 6.92 -24.83 6.48
C ALA A 628 7.49 -24.86 5.05
N LYS A 629 8.07 -25.98 4.61
CA LYS A 629 8.53 -26.11 3.21
C LYS A 629 7.38 -26.04 2.21
N GLU A 630 6.25 -26.64 2.53
CA GLU A 630 5.03 -26.58 1.72
C GLU A 630 4.48 -25.16 1.66
N VAL A 631 4.47 -24.44 2.79
CA VAL A 631 4.08 -23.04 2.88
C VAL A 631 5.01 -22.16 2.04
N LEU A 632 6.34 -22.31 2.12
CA LEU A 632 7.27 -21.56 1.28
C LEU A 632 7.01 -21.80 -0.20
N HIS A 633 6.78 -23.05 -0.61
CA HIS A 633 6.44 -23.37 -2.00
C HIS A 633 5.13 -22.68 -2.44
N GLN A 634 4.12 -22.61 -1.56
CA GLN A 634 2.85 -21.92 -1.86
C GLN A 634 3.04 -20.40 -1.90
N LEU A 635 3.82 -19.82 -0.99
CA LEU A 635 4.13 -18.39 -0.97
C LEU A 635 4.93 -17.96 -2.21
N ASP A 636 5.85 -18.77 -2.73
CA ASP A 636 6.59 -18.48 -3.95
C ASP A 636 5.66 -18.39 -5.20
N GLN A 637 4.48 -19.00 -5.16
CA GLN A 637 3.48 -18.87 -6.24
C GLN A 637 2.79 -17.50 -6.25
N LEU A 638 2.94 -16.67 -5.20
CA LEU A 638 2.50 -15.26 -5.20
C LEU A 638 3.19 -14.42 -6.27
N ASN A 639 4.20 -14.93 -6.97
CA ASN A 639 4.78 -14.29 -8.15
C ASN A 639 3.72 -13.88 -9.18
N ALA A 640 2.69 -14.71 -9.35
CA ALA A 640 1.57 -14.39 -10.26
C ALA A 640 0.76 -13.18 -9.75
N ALA A 641 0.50 -13.10 -8.45
CA ALA A 641 -0.20 -11.97 -7.85
C ALA A 641 0.64 -10.68 -7.87
N LEU A 642 1.97 -10.78 -7.69
CA LEU A 642 2.91 -9.65 -7.82
C LEU A 642 3.04 -9.13 -9.26
N ALA A 643 2.67 -9.94 -10.25
CA ALA A 643 2.63 -9.56 -11.66
C ALA A 643 1.24 -9.09 -12.12
N GLU A 644 0.22 -9.18 -11.29
CA GLU A 644 -1.15 -8.75 -11.58
C GLU A 644 -1.40 -7.32 -11.08
N GLY A 645 -2.19 -6.55 -11.81
CA GLY A 645 -2.58 -5.20 -11.40
C GLY A 645 -1.38 -4.27 -11.22
N CYS A 646 -0.98 -3.99 -9.99
CA CYS A 646 0.20 -3.17 -9.69
C CYS A 646 1.45 -4.02 -9.51
N LEU A 647 2.38 -3.94 -10.46
CA LEU A 647 3.59 -4.76 -10.49
C LEU A 647 4.40 -4.63 -9.20
N GLY A 648 4.77 -5.76 -8.64
CA GLY A 648 5.54 -5.86 -7.41
C GLY A 648 4.75 -5.57 -6.13
N GLN A 649 3.42 -5.37 -6.20
CA GLN A 649 2.53 -5.11 -5.06
C GLN A 649 1.48 -6.21 -4.92
N ILE A 650 0.82 -6.26 -3.78
CA ILE A 650 -0.34 -7.14 -3.53
C ILE A 650 -1.55 -6.25 -3.30
N ALA A 651 -2.63 -6.54 -4.02
CA ALA A 651 -3.88 -5.82 -3.87
C ALA A 651 -4.54 -6.05 -2.50
N GLU A 652 -5.47 -5.19 -2.16
CA GLU A 652 -6.29 -5.28 -0.96
C GLU A 652 -7.17 -6.52 -0.97
N ILE A 653 -7.92 -6.68 -2.07
CA ILE A 653 -8.90 -7.75 -2.25
C ILE A 653 -8.81 -8.34 -3.66
N TYR A 654 -9.42 -9.52 -3.82
CA TYR A 654 -9.68 -10.18 -5.10
C TYR A 654 -11.12 -10.66 -5.14
N ASP A 655 -11.68 -10.87 -6.33
CA ASP A 655 -12.97 -11.49 -6.47
C ASP A 655 -12.96 -12.90 -5.85
N GLY A 656 -14.06 -13.27 -5.18
CA GLY A 656 -14.19 -14.55 -4.46
C GLY A 656 -14.43 -15.76 -5.35
N GLU A 657 -14.78 -15.53 -6.62
CA GLU A 657 -15.03 -16.51 -7.68
C GLU A 657 -14.46 -16.04 -9.01
N CYS A 658 -14.32 -16.94 -9.97
CA CYS A 658 -13.85 -16.61 -11.31
C CYS A 658 -14.87 -15.74 -12.10
N PRO A 659 -14.39 -14.74 -12.85
CA PRO A 659 -13.00 -14.30 -12.93
C PRO A 659 -12.51 -13.68 -11.62
N ALA A 660 -11.40 -14.19 -11.08
CA ALA A 660 -10.83 -13.77 -9.79
C ALA A 660 -9.84 -12.63 -10.00
N GLU A 661 -10.34 -11.44 -10.29
CA GLU A 661 -9.53 -10.25 -10.56
C GLU A 661 -9.17 -9.51 -9.27
N SER A 662 -7.99 -8.86 -9.25
CA SER A 662 -7.60 -7.96 -8.18
C SER A 662 -8.48 -6.70 -8.16
N ARG A 663 -8.91 -6.28 -6.98
CA ARG A 663 -9.85 -5.19 -6.75
C ARG A 663 -9.42 -4.30 -5.59
N GLY A 664 -10.17 -3.24 -5.38
CA GLY A 664 -9.94 -2.31 -4.28
C GLY A 664 -8.65 -1.52 -4.44
N CYS A 665 -7.90 -1.39 -3.36
CA CYS A 665 -6.61 -0.71 -3.36
C CYS A 665 -5.53 -1.59 -4.00
N PHE A 666 -4.83 -1.11 -5.02
CA PHE A 666 -3.91 -1.95 -5.81
C PHE A 666 -2.58 -2.26 -5.09
N ALA A 667 -2.27 -1.56 -4.01
CA ALA A 667 -1.09 -1.78 -3.18
C ALA A 667 -1.47 -1.60 -1.70
N GLN A 668 -1.55 -2.70 -0.95
CA GLN A 668 -2.07 -2.69 0.42
C GLN A 668 -1.01 -3.14 1.43
N ALA A 669 -0.77 -2.32 2.45
CA ALA A 669 0.26 -2.54 3.47
C ALA A 669 0.11 -3.88 4.21
N TRP A 670 -1.07 -4.14 4.77
CA TRP A 670 -1.29 -5.38 5.54
C TRP A 670 -1.20 -6.64 4.68
N SER A 671 -1.55 -6.55 3.37
CA SER A 671 -1.42 -7.68 2.44
C SER A 671 0.04 -8.10 2.27
N VAL A 672 0.92 -7.16 1.92
CA VAL A 672 2.36 -7.46 1.75
C VAL A 672 3.03 -7.79 3.08
N ALA A 673 2.64 -7.10 4.18
CA ALA A 673 3.25 -7.25 5.49
C ALA A 673 3.01 -8.64 6.12
N GLU A 674 1.77 -9.12 6.11
CA GLU A 674 1.43 -10.41 6.70
C GLU A 674 1.94 -11.59 5.86
N LEU A 675 2.02 -11.44 4.53
CA LEU A 675 2.64 -12.44 3.67
C LEU A 675 4.17 -12.49 3.87
N LEU A 676 4.84 -11.34 4.01
CA LEU A 676 6.27 -11.29 4.34
C LEU A 676 6.55 -11.93 5.71
N ARG A 677 5.71 -11.66 6.71
CA ARG A 677 5.80 -12.30 8.01
C ARG A 677 5.66 -13.82 7.92
N ALA A 678 4.72 -14.32 7.10
CA ALA A 678 4.57 -15.75 6.89
C ALA A 678 5.80 -16.40 6.24
N TYR A 679 6.50 -15.70 5.34
CA TYR A 679 7.78 -16.14 4.81
C TYR A 679 8.84 -16.29 5.91
N GLU A 680 9.00 -15.27 6.74
CA GLU A 680 9.97 -15.27 7.83
C GLU A 680 9.73 -16.41 8.82
N ASP A 681 8.47 -16.59 9.22
CA ASP A 681 8.06 -17.66 10.11
C ASP A 681 8.33 -19.05 9.49
N ALA A 682 8.02 -19.22 8.20
CA ALA A 682 8.28 -20.47 7.48
C ALA A 682 9.78 -20.75 7.31
N GLU A 683 10.60 -19.77 6.95
CA GLU A 683 12.06 -19.89 6.86
C GLU A 683 12.65 -20.28 8.24
N THR A 684 12.17 -19.64 9.31
CA THR A 684 12.58 -19.92 10.68
C THR A 684 12.25 -21.36 11.08
N ALA A 685 11.03 -21.83 10.78
CA ALA A 685 10.62 -23.20 11.07
C ALA A 685 11.41 -24.24 10.27
N VAL A 686 11.79 -23.95 9.02
CA VAL A 686 12.67 -24.83 8.23
C VAL A 686 14.05 -24.96 8.86
N VAL A 687 14.62 -23.85 9.37
CA VAL A 687 15.96 -23.84 9.96
C VAL A 687 15.97 -24.52 11.32
N PHE A 688 15.09 -24.11 12.22
CA PHE A 688 15.12 -24.52 13.63
C PHE A 688 14.25 -25.73 13.95
N GLY A 689 13.31 -26.13 13.08
CA GLY A 689 12.41 -27.26 13.29
C GLY A 689 11.47 -27.06 14.48
N ARG A 690 11.22 -25.81 14.87
CA ARG A 690 10.35 -25.48 16.03
C ARG A 690 8.99 -24.99 15.52
N ASN A 691 7.96 -25.23 16.34
CA ASN A 691 6.69 -24.51 16.18
C ASN A 691 6.94 -23.04 16.51
N ILE A 692 6.39 -22.16 15.70
CA ILE A 692 6.54 -20.70 15.77
C ILE A 692 5.66 -20.14 16.88
#